data_4c17efaae5fed1636224bfd2c2e2010e
#
_entry.id   4c17efaae5fed1636224bfd2c2e2010e
#
_cell.length_a   1.000
_cell.length_b   1.000
_cell.length_c   1.000
_cell.angle_alpha   90.00
_cell.angle_beta   90.00
_cell.angle_gamma   90.00
#
_symmetry.space_group_name_H-M   'P 1'
#
loop_
_entity.id
_entity.type
_entity.pdbx_description
1 polymer ?
#
loop_
_entity_poly.entity_id
_entity_poly.type
_entity_poly.pdbx_seq_one_letter_code
_entity_poly.pdbx_strand_id
1 'polypeptide(L)'
;MRVSYEWLKTLVDLPQDPKDLEREFVRTGTEVEAIERVGANLDHVVTAQVVSKEPHPDSDHMYVTLVDVGNNNVDKDGNPVPLQIVCGAQNFNQGDHIVTAMIGAVLPGDFKIKKSKLRGVESCGMNCSSRELGLGDDQSGIMILPEDAPIGVPLTDYLGMSDVVLDCEITPNRPDCLSMTGMAVEVSAMYDTDTHIELPSVASESGADASEQVDVTIADPELCSRYTARVVRNVKIGPSPEWLARRVTACGGRSINNVVDVTNYVMYLTGQPLHAFDLGKLTKEDGKYHIVVRAAEDGEHIVTLDGEDRELTSDMTVITDNGQTPIALAGVMGGLDSEITENTVDVLLESAVFDNGHISRTSRNLDLMSEASIRYERLVDPNGCASVADIAAALFEECCGAEVCPGIVDVYPKVKEAVTITLRPERVCALAGAQIPEEFMVSRLTRLGCKVAPADNGELSVIAPTNRPDLTREVDLIEEIVRLWGEGDIEATLPAARNHAGGLTSDQRQIRKIGRTLRSLGLNETKSYLFASPDDLSKLGMSEEGRGVPVKVMSPLVADQSEMRRSIVPGLLRSIAYNLAHGVSNIAMYELGRVLFGHKDKSQPDEPSYVCGVLVGRPADDAWNAKYPAYDFFDAKGIVEGLLEALRIPKVRFRVAEPEQYGWLQPGRAAEILAGSETIGWVGNIHPLSLQNFDIEVPVIAFEISVASLLRLSQKDLPIVEPPTYPGISIDLAIVVDESVTAEQLVQRLKSAGGKLLCDIRLFDVYRDPLRVGEGKKSMAFSLTYRADDRTLTSEEVEKTHTKLVEKVLRSTGGEIRG
;
A
#
# COMPACT_ATOMS: atom_id res chain seq x y z
N MET A 1 -15.80 5.51 -4.47
CA MET A 1 -17.19 5.97 -4.76
C MET A 1 -17.89 6.25 -3.45
N ARG A 2 -18.30 7.48 -3.27
CA ARG A 2 -19.06 7.87 -2.06
C ARG A 2 -20.53 7.57 -2.27
N VAL A 3 -21.09 6.71 -1.46
CA VAL A 3 -22.47 6.20 -1.55
C VAL A 3 -23.32 6.78 -0.43
N SER A 4 -24.23 7.69 -0.77
CA SER A 4 -25.22 8.23 0.17
C SER A 4 -26.26 7.15 0.52
N TYR A 5 -26.38 6.82 1.80
CA TYR A 5 -27.34 5.83 2.29
C TYR A 5 -28.79 6.28 2.08
N GLU A 6 -29.08 7.53 2.35
CA GLU A 6 -30.43 8.09 2.15
C GLU A 6 -30.80 8.16 0.68
N TRP A 7 -29.86 8.47 -0.21
CA TRP A 7 -30.14 8.42 -1.64
C TRP A 7 -30.31 6.98 -2.13
N LEU A 8 -29.41 6.06 -1.73
CA LEU A 8 -29.49 4.65 -2.12
C LEU A 8 -30.84 4.03 -1.68
N LYS A 9 -31.33 4.38 -0.50
CA LYS A 9 -32.64 3.96 0.02
C LYS A 9 -33.83 4.38 -0.86
N THR A 10 -33.69 5.42 -1.65
CA THR A 10 -34.73 5.79 -2.64
C THR A 10 -34.72 4.90 -3.89
N LEU A 11 -33.68 4.08 -4.09
CA LEU A 11 -33.47 3.27 -5.26
C LEU A 11 -33.65 1.77 -5.01
N VAL A 12 -33.47 1.33 -3.75
CA VAL A 12 -33.58 -0.08 -3.35
C VAL A 12 -33.86 -0.18 -1.84
N ASP A 13 -34.53 -1.24 -1.41
CA ASP A 13 -34.73 -1.50 0.02
C ASP A 13 -33.40 -1.84 0.71
N LEU A 14 -33.10 -1.16 1.82
CA LEU A 14 -31.87 -1.28 2.59
C LEU A 14 -32.11 -1.84 4.00
N PRO A 15 -31.10 -2.51 4.62
CA PRO A 15 -31.13 -2.81 6.04
C PRO A 15 -31.22 -1.53 6.88
N GLN A 16 -31.72 -1.62 8.11
CA GLN A 16 -31.89 -0.45 8.95
C GLN A 16 -30.59 0.17 9.45
N ASP A 17 -29.53 -0.65 9.64
CA ASP A 17 -28.21 -0.18 10.09
C ASP A 17 -27.24 -0.13 8.89
N PRO A 18 -26.65 1.02 8.56
CA PRO A 18 -25.62 1.14 7.52
C PRO A 18 -24.42 0.19 7.70
N LYS A 19 -24.13 -0.23 8.93
CA LYS A 19 -23.08 -1.22 9.21
C LYS A 19 -23.41 -2.63 8.74
N ASP A 20 -24.67 -2.96 8.62
CA ASP A 20 -25.06 -4.24 8.04
C ASP A 20 -24.84 -4.23 6.53
N LEU A 21 -25.08 -3.10 5.87
CA LEU A 21 -24.78 -2.89 4.47
C LEU A 21 -23.25 -2.92 4.21
N GLU A 22 -22.45 -2.25 5.07
CA GLU A 22 -20.98 -2.32 4.99
C GLU A 22 -20.49 -3.78 5.01
N ARG A 23 -20.97 -4.57 5.97
CA ARG A 23 -20.56 -5.98 6.08
C ARG A 23 -20.88 -6.78 4.83
N GLU A 24 -22.05 -6.54 4.23
CA GLU A 24 -22.44 -7.24 3.00
C GLU A 24 -21.65 -6.78 1.77
N PHE A 25 -21.36 -5.48 1.65
CA PHE A 25 -20.46 -5.00 0.60
C PHE A 25 -19.09 -5.65 0.69
N VAL A 26 -18.48 -5.68 1.88
CA VAL A 26 -17.18 -6.33 2.08
C VAL A 26 -17.25 -7.83 1.80
N ARG A 27 -18.32 -8.51 2.23
CA ARG A 27 -18.54 -9.95 1.98
C ARG A 27 -18.65 -10.27 0.49
N THR A 28 -19.22 -9.38 -0.30
CA THR A 28 -19.46 -9.58 -1.75
C THR A 28 -18.40 -8.96 -2.64
N GLY A 29 -17.31 -8.40 -2.07
CA GLY A 29 -16.13 -7.95 -2.79
C GLY A 29 -16.03 -6.44 -3.03
N THR A 30 -16.86 -5.63 -2.34
CA THR A 30 -16.74 -4.16 -2.35
C THR A 30 -16.19 -3.69 -1.03
N GLU A 31 -14.96 -3.18 -1.00
CA GLU A 31 -14.35 -2.62 0.21
C GLU A 31 -15.00 -1.30 0.59
N VAL A 32 -15.24 -1.09 1.90
CA VAL A 32 -15.73 0.16 2.46
C VAL A 32 -14.64 0.73 3.35
N GLU A 33 -13.99 1.79 2.89
CA GLU A 33 -12.86 2.42 3.59
C GLU A 33 -13.31 3.22 4.81
N ALA A 34 -14.48 3.86 4.71
CA ALA A 34 -15.02 4.68 5.78
C ALA A 34 -16.56 4.74 5.76
N ILE A 35 -17.14 4.92 6.94
CA ILE A 35 -18.55 5.33 7.12
C ILE A 35 -18.55 6.71 7.76
N GLU A 36 -19.01 7.69 7.01
CA GLU A 36 -19.10 9.08 7.45
C GLU A 36 -20.54 9.47 7.75
N ARG A 37 -20.78 10.06 8.91
CA ARG A 37 -22.06 10.71 9.21
C ARG A 37 -22.00 12.15 8.77
N VAL A 38 -22.83 12.55 7.84
CA VAL A 38 -22.95 13.94 7.41
C VAL A 38 -23.39 14.77 8.63
N GLY A 39 -22.67 15.85 8.91
CA GLY A 39 -22.95 16.70 10.06
C GLY A 39 -22.50 16.16 11.43
N ALA A 40 -21.67 15.10 11.50
CA ALA A 40 -21.14 14.59 12.78
C ALA A 40 -20.38 15.65 13.61
N ASN A 41 -19.86 16.69 12.97
CA ASN A 41 -19.21 17.83 13.62
C ASN A 41 -20.22 18.86 14.19
N LEU A 42 -21.52 18.61 14.05
CA LEU A 42 -22.59 19.51 14.51
C LEU A 42 -23.37 18.92 15.71
N ASP A 43 -22.82 17.89 16.36
CA ASP A 43 -23.36 17.39 17.62
C ASP A 43 -23.41 18.50 18.68
N HIS A 44 -24.52 18.63 19.39
CA HIS A 44 -24.81 19.74 20.33
C HIS A 44 -24.94 21.12 19.70
N VAL A 45 -25.17 21.19 18.39
CA VAL A 45 -25.55 22.42 17.68
C VAL A 45 -27.03 22.38 17.39
N VAL A 46 -27.76 23.43 17.79
CA VAL A 46 -29.24 23.47 17.71
C VAL A 46 -29.74 24.77 17.11
N THR A 47 -30.95 24.73 16.56
CA THR A 47 -31.70 25.93 16.24
C THR A 47 -32.15 26.62 17.54
N ALA A 48 -32.13 27.94 17.58
CA ALA A 48 -32.37 28.69 18.79
C ALA A 48 -33.02 30.03 18.49
N GLN A 49 -33.59 30.68 19.49
CA GLN A 49 -34.15 32.04 19.36
C GLN A 49 -33.49 33.02 20.33
N VAL A 50 -33.19 34.21 19.88
CA VAL A 50 -32.64 35.30 20.72
C VAL A 50 -33.77 35.90 21.57
N VAL A 51 -33.79 35.59 22.87
CA VAL A 51 -34.79 36.10 23.83
C VAL A 51 -34.48 37.57 24.24
N SER A 52 -33.18 37.87 24.45
CA SER A 52 -32.75 39.25 24.76
C SER A 52 -31.36 39.50 24.20
N LYS A 53 -31.07 40.80 23.87
CA LYS A 53 -29.75 41.25 23.38
C LYS A 53 -29.43 42.56 24.14
N GLU A 54 -28.44 42.53 25.01
CA GLU A 54 -27.98 43.69 25.78
C GLU A 54 -26.52 44.00 25.51
N PRO A 55 -26.06 45.27 25.49
CA PRO A 55 -24.66 45.61 25.34
C PRO A 55 -23.83 44.98 26.46
N HIS A 56 -22.66 44.49 26.12
CA HIS A 56 -21.72 43.96 27.11
C HIS A 56 -21.16 45.06 28.02
N PRO A 57 -21.16 44.92 29.36
CA PRO A 57 -20.78 46.00 30.28
C PRO A 57 -19.33 46.53 30.09
N ASP A 58 -18.42 45.68 29.61
CA ASP A 58 -17.00 46.02 29.44
C ASP A 58 -16.53 45.88 27.98
N SER A 59 -17.43 46.04 26.98
CA SER A 59 -17.07 45.96 25.59
C SER A 59 -18.03 46.75 24.68
N ASP A 60 -17.45 47.53 23.77
CA ASP A 60 -18.19 48.33 22.78
C ASP A 60 -18.62 47.49 21.55
N HIS A 61 -18.18 46.23 21.44
CA HIS A 61 -18.39 45.42 20.25
C HIS A 61 -19.07 44.06 20.54
N MET A 62 -19.37 43.76 21.80
CA MET A 62 -20.02 42.50 22.17
C MET A 62 -21.39 42.75 22.79
N TYR A 63 -22.22 41.71 22.70
CA TYR A 63 -23.53 41.65 23.35
C TYR A 63 -23.60 40.45 24.30
N VAL A 64 -24.32 40.63 25.40
CA VAL A 64 -24.78 39.57 26.26
C VAL A 64 -26.19 39.16 25.81
N THR A 65 -26.34 37.94 25.35
CA THR A 65 -27.60 37.41 24.83
C THR A 65 -28.15 36.32 25.73
N LEU A 66 -29.47 36.30 25.87
CA LEU A 66 -30.21 35.14 26.35
C LEU A 66 -30.82 34.45 25.14
N VAL A 67 -30.48 33.18 24.99
CA VAL A 67 -30.86 32.38 23.82
C VAL A 67 -31.69 31.19 24.26
N ASP A 68 -32.92 31.07 23.75
CA ASP A 68 -33.75 29.90 23.94
C ASP A 68 -33.31 28.77 23.02
N VAL A 69 -32.94 27.64 23.63
CA VAL A 69 -32.52 26.40 22.94
C VAL A 69 -33.54 25.27 23.20
N GLY A 70 -34.74 25.61 23.55
CA GLY A 70 -35.84 24.68 23.89
C GLY A 70 -35.48 23.76 25.05
N ASN A 71 -35.84 22.50 24.94
CA ASN A 71 -35.61 21.49 25.99
C ASN A 71 -34.16 21.07 26.15
N ASN A 72 -33.22 21.63 25.38
CA ASN A 72 -31.80 21.27 25.49
C ASN A 72 -31.11 21.94 26.70
N ASN A 73 -31.74 22.95 27.33
CA ASN A 73 -31.29 23.52 28.58
C ASN A 73 -32.49 23.68 29.52
N VAL A 74 -32.53 22.94 30.61
CA VAL A 74 -33.66 22.93 31.55
C VAL A 74 -33.19 23.18 32.98
N ASP A 75 -34.03 23.75 33.79
CA ASP A 75 -33.86 23.90 35.24
C ASP A 75 -34.03 22.58 36.00
N LYS A 76 -33.94 22.64 37.32
CA LYS A 76 -34.09 21.45 38.20
C LYS A 76 -35.51 20.85 38.18
N ASP A 77 -36.47 21.64 37.74
CA ASP A 77 -37.90 21.29 37.67
C ASP A 77 -38.28 20.82 36.24
N GLY A 78 -37.32 20.84 35.30
CA GLY A 78 -37.50 20.38 33.92
C GLY A 78 -38.05 21.48 32.96
N ASN A 79 -38.09 22.75 33.37
CA ASN A 79 -38.56 23.82 32.52
C ASN A 79 -37.39 24.37 31.63
N PRO A 80 -37.66 24.72 30.38
CA PRO A 80 -36.66 25.37 29.52
C PRO A 80 -36.15 26.68 30.12
N VAL A 81 -34.82 26.84 30.12
CA VAL A 81 -34.14 28.08 30.58
C VAL A 81 -33.21 28.59 29.50
N PRO A 82 -33.31 29.87 29.11
CA PRO A 82 -32.39 30.43 28.11
C PRO A 82 -30.92 30.37 28.53
N LEU A 83 -30.05 30.11 27.58
CA LEU A 83 -28.60 30.12 27.77
C LEU A 83 -28.07 31.57 27.66
N GLN A 84 -27.19 31.94 28.59
CA GLN A 84 -26.45 33.18 28.48
C GLN A 84 -25.25 32.97 27.59
N ILE A 85 -25.14 33.75 26.47
CA ILE A 85 -24.09 33.68 25.50
C ILE A 85 -23.57 35.10 25.20
N VAL A 86 -22.26 35.25 25.18
CA VAL A 86 -21.62 36.49 24.75
C VAL A 86 -21.29 36.36 23.26
N CYS A 87 -21.81 37.31 22.44
CA CYS A 87 -21.69 37.29 21.00
C CYS A 87 -21.10 38.61 20.48
N GLY A 88 -20.15 38.52 19.54
CA GLY A 88 -19.51 39.65 18.89
C GLY A 88 -20.18 40.07 17.58
N ALA A 89 -21.09 39.30 17.03
CA ALA A 89 -21.77 39.61 15.78
C ALA A 89 -22.75 40.79 15.92
N GLN A 90 -22.94 41.48 14.80
CA GLN A 90 -23.80 42.68 14.74
C GLN A 90 -25.10 42.44 13.96
N ASN A 91 -25.17 41.37 13.16
CA ASN A 91 -26.19 41.11 12.16
C ASN A 91 -27.50 40.47 12.69
N PHE A 92 -27.72 40.43 14.01
CA PHE A 92 -28.89 39.81 14.59
C PHE A 92 -29.62 40.75 15.59
N ASN A 93 -30.89 40.51 15.84
CA ASN A 93 -31.75 41.24 16.77
C ASN A 93 -32.43 40.27 17.77
N GLN A 94 -33.07 40.86 18.78
CA GLN A 94 -34.00 40.13 19.65
C GLN A 94 -35.19 39.61 18.82
N GLY A 95 -35.50 38.34 18.98
CA GLY A 95 -36.55 37.62 18.26
C GLY A 95 -36.04 36.79 17.09
N ASP A 96 -34.81 37.07 16.58
CA ASP A 96 -34.26 36.31 15.46
C ASP A 96 -34.02 34.86 15.83
N HIS A 97 -34.28 33.99 14.87
CA HIS A 97 -33.92 32.57 14.94
C HIS A 97 -32.47 32.38 14.43
N ILE A 98 -31.66 31.67 15.17
CA ILE A 98 -30.21 31.54 14.97
C ILE A 98 -29.74 30.12 15.18
N VAL A 99 -28.47 29.87 14.93
CA VAL A 99 -27.81 28.62 15.22
C VAL A 99 -26.89 28.78 16.42
N THR A 100 -27.04 27.92 17.41
CA THR A 100 -26.27 27.93 18.65
C THR A 100 -25.56 26.62 18.91
N ALA A 101 -24.25 26.66 19.08
CA ALA A 101 -23.43 25.55 19.59
C ALA A 101 -23.41 25.57 21.11
N MET A 102 -23.90 24.52 21.73
CA MET A 102 -23.96 24.34 23.19
C MET A 102 -22.63 23.81 23.73
N ILE A 103 -22.47 23.83 25.07
CA ILE A 103 -21.30 23.25 25.72
C ILE A 103 -21.24 21.74 25.38
N GLY A 104 -20.06 21.29 24.89
CA GLY A 104 -19.82 19.93 24.41
C GLY A 104 -19.76 19.81 22.90
N ALA A 105 -20.27 20.79 22.14
CA ALA A 105 -20.09 20.82 20.69
C ALA A 105 -18.61 20.88 20.32
N VAL A 106 -18.27 20.22 19.21
CA VAL A 106 -16.94 20.24 18.60
C VAL A 106 -17.12 20.71 17.16
N LEU A 107 -16.81 21.95 16.91
CA LEU A 107 -16.93 22.56 15.58
C LEU A 107 -15.72 22.22 14.68
N PRO A 108 -15.80 22.42 13.35
CA PRO A 108 -14.70 22.21 12.44
C PRO A 108 -13.37 22.79 12.94
N GLY A 109 -12.26 22.03 12.73
CA GLY A 109 -10.95 22.39 13.27
C GLY A 109 -10.73 22.00 14.74
N ASP A 110 -11.48 21.00 15.25
CA ASP A 110 -11.42 20.53 16.65
C ASP A 110 -11.71 21.62 17.70
N PHE A 111 -12.49 22.64 17.31
CA PHE A 111 -12.84 23.74 18.20
C PHE A 111 -13.94 23.33 19.19
N LYS A 112 -13.54 23.03 20.42
CA LYS A 112 -14.45 22.55 21.48
C LYS A 112 -15.13 23.71 22.22
N ILE A 113 -16.48 23.74 22.22
CA ILE A 113 -17.28 24.70 22.96
C ILE A 113 -17.30 24.32 24.44
N LYS A 114 -16.79 25.22 25.26
CA LYS A 114 -16.72 25.07 26.73
C LYS A 114 -17.31 26.30 27.41
N LYS A 115 -17.79 26.13 28.64
CA LYS A 115 -18.17 27.27 29.49
C LYS A 115 -16.94 28.21 29.63
N SER A 116 -17.12 29.48 29.27
CA SER A 116 -16.05 30.48 29.25
C SER A 116 -16.49 31.77 29.92
N LYS A 117 -15.53 32.65 30.28
CA LYS A 117 -15.80 34.02 30.71
C LYS A 117 -15.14 34.96 29.71
N LEU A 118 -15.94 35.79 29.07
CA LEU A 118 -15.50 36.81 28.15
C LEU A 118 -15.63 38.17 28.85
N ARG A 119 -14.48 38.81 29.10
CA ARG A 119 -14.39 40.07 29.88
C ARG A 119 -15.26 40.09 31.15
N GLY A 120 -15.18 38.98 31.94
CA GLY A 120 -15.92 38.85 33.22
C GLY A 120 -17.32 38.29 33.12
N VAL A 121 -17.97 38.30 31.96
CA VAL A 121 -19.35 37.74 31.75
C VAL A 121 -19.25 36.28 31.29
N GLU A 122 -20.04 35.42 31.90
CA GLU A 122 -20.12 34.01 31.54
C GLU A 122 -20.81 33.80 30.18
N SER A 123 -20.19 32.89 29.35
CA SER A 123 -20.82 32.42 28.11
C SER A 123 -20.93 30.90 28.17
N CYS A 124 -22.15 30.40 27.99
CA CYS A 124 -22.50 28.97 28.08
C CYS A 124 -22.76 28.33 26.71
N GLY A 125 -22.14 28.87 25.65
CA GLY A 125 -22.31 28.44 24.28
C GLY A 125 -21.70 29.45 23.32
N MET A 126 -21.98 29.26 22.03
CA MET A 126 -21.55 30.15 20.95
C MET A 126 -22.62 30.22 19.86
N ASN A 127 -23.03 31.41 19.47
CA ASN A 127 -23.85 31.62 18.29
C ASN A 127 -22.94 31.61 17.06
N CYS A 128 -23.25 30.81 16.06
CA CYS A 128 -22.31 30.42 15.00
C CYS A 128 -22.64 31.03 13.67
N SER A 129 -21.62 31.39 12.90
CA SER A 129 -21.66 31.71 11.46
C SER A 129 -21.67 30.42 10.61
N SER A 130 -22.06 30.54 9.34
CA SER A 130 -22.00 29.42 8.39
C SER A 130 -20.59 28.83 8.27
N ARG A 131 -19.56 29.67 8.30
CA ARG A 131 -18.17 29.24 8.25
C ARG A 131 -17.73 28.46 9.47
N GLU A 132 -18.10 28.89 10.68
CA GLU A 132 -17.77 28.17 11.92
C GLU A 132 -18.43 26.79 11.97
N LEU A 133 -19.60 26.67 11.33
CA LEU A 133 -20.31 25.39 11.21
C LEU A 133 -19.79 24.50 10.05
N GLY A 134 -18.91 25.03 9.18
CA GLY A 134 -18.47 24.33 7.98
C GLY A 134 -19.55 24.22 6.89
N LEU A 135 -20.58 25.11 6.95
CA LEU A 135 -21.71 25.12 6.03
C LEU A 135 -21.58 26.15 4.89
N GLY A 136 -20.46 26.85 4.81
CA GLY A 136 -20.16 27.85 3.79
C GLY A 136 -19.02 28.78 4.20
N ASP A 137 -18.66 29.74 3.35
CA ASP A 137 -17.53 30.65 3.56
C ASP A 137 -17.94 31.98 4.26
N ASP A 138 -19.26 32.19 4.48
CA ASP A 138 -19.75 33.43 5.08
C ASP A 138 -19.40 33.50 6.58
N GLN A 139 -18.66 34.55 6.93
CA GLN A 139 -18.25 34.93 8.29
C GLN A 139 -18.62 36.38 8.64
N SER A 140 -19.46 37.04 7.84
CA SER A 140 -19.85 38.44 8.06
C SER A 140 -20.70 38.62 9.32
N GLY A 141 -21.28 37.51 9.82
CA GLY A 141 -22.09 37.49 11.03
C GLY A 141 -22.50 36.08 11.40
N ILE A 142 -23.39 35.93 12.39
CA ILE A 142 -23.97 34.62 12.74
C ILE A 142 -25.04 34.22 11.72
N MET A 143 -25.28 32.89 11.61
CA MET A 143 -26.30 32.36 10.72
C MET A 143 -27.70 32.65 11.27
N ILE A 144 -28.50 33.38 10.48
CA ILE A 144 -29.90 33.71 10.78
C ILE A 144 -30.80 32.73 10.05
N LEU A 145 -31.75 32.15 10.77
CA LEU A 145 -32.70 31.21 10.21
C LEU A 145 -34.04 31.93 9.91
N PRO A 146 -34.92 31.35 9.06
CA PRO A 146 -36.26 31.80 8.86
C PRO A 146 -37.08 31.95 10.18
N GLU A 147 -38.01 32.88 10.24
CA GLU A 147 -38.83 33.15 11.46
C GLU A 147 -39.65 31.96 11.92
N ASP A 148 -39.96 31.01 11.04
CA ASP A 148 -40.69 29.77 11.31
C ASP A 148 -39.81 28.60 11.69
N ALA A 149 -38.48 28.78 11.79
CA ALA A 149 -37.57 27.73 12.19
C ALA A 149 -37.88 27.20 13.60
N PRO A 150 -38.05 25.88 13.82
CA PRO A 150 -38.34 25.33 15.14
C PRO A 150 -37.19 25.60 16.12
N ILE A 151 -37.49 25.82 17.39
CA ILE A 151 -36.51 26.08 18.46
C ILE A 151 -36.05 24.77 19.10
N GLY A 152 -34.75 24.60 19.31
CA GLY A 152 -34.18 23.49 20.05
C GLY A 152 -34.07 22.19 19.27
N VAL A 153 -34.25 22.22 17.96
CA VAL A 153 -34.06 21.07 17.09
C VAL A 153 -32.57 20.95 16.75
N PRO A 154 -31.97 19.74 16.77
CA PRO A 154 -30.61 19.55 16.26
C PRO A 154 -30.45 20.17 14.87
N LEU A 155 -29.38 20.92 14.66
CA LEU A 155 -29.16 21.61 13.36
C LEU A 155 -29.09 20.61 12.19
N THR A 156 -28.52 19.44 12.43
CA THR A 156 -28.49 18.34 11.46
C THR A 156 -29.87 17.91 11.00
N ASP A 157 -30.82 17.81 11.95
CA ASP A 157 -32.20 17.42 11.64
C ASP A 157 -32.95 18.56 10.92
N TYR A 158 -32.73 19.80 11.36
CA TYR A 158 -33.34 20.97 10.73
C TYR A 158 -32.87 21.17 9.28
N LEU A 159 -31.58 20.96 9.03
CA LEU A 159 -30.99 21.06 7.69
C LEU A 159 -31.15 19.73 6.90
N GLY A 160 -31.76 18.70 7.48
CA GLY A 160 -31.87 17.35 6.86
C GLY A 160 -30.51 16.71 6.57
N MET A 161 -29.52 16.97 7.40
CA MET A 161 -28.15 16.42 7.28
C MET A 161 -28.00 15.11 8.06
N SER A 162 -28.98 14.24 7.96
CA SER A 162 -29.00 12.93 8.67
C SER A 162 -28.42 11.80 7.83
N ASP A 163 -27.76 12.10 6.73
CA ASP A 163 -27.23 11.08 5.82
C ASP A 163 -25.97 10.38 6.37
N VAL A 164 -25.82 9.14 5.96
CA VAL A 164 -24.62 8.34 6.18
C VAL A 164 -24.01 8.05 4.82
N VAL A 165 -22.73 8.36 4.65
CA VAL A 165 -22.01 8.12 3.42
C VAL A 165 -21.03 6.98 3.63
N LEU A 166 -21.15 5.93 2.81
CA LEU A 166 -20.17 4.85 2.73
C LEU A 166 -19.15 5.20 1.64
N ASP A 167 -17.87 5.26 2.00
CA ASP A 167 -16.81 5.44 1.03
C ASP A 167 -16.33 4.07 0.55
N CYS A 168 -16.75 3.72 -0.67
CA CYS A 168 -16.52 2.41 -1.27
C CYS A 168 -15.37 2.48 -2.27
N GLU A 169 -14.37 1.58 -2.11
CA GLU A 169 -13.33 1.36 -3.10
C GLU A 169 -13.87 0.43 -4.19
N ILE A 170 -14.09 0.98 -5.39
CA ILE A 170 -14.60 0.22 -6.52
C ILE A 170 -13.43 -0.28 -7.37
N THR A 171 -13.37 -1.59 -7.58
CA THR A 171 -12.33 -2.21 -8.40
C THR A 171 -12.49 -1.85 -9.90
N PRO A 172 -11.41 -1.82 -10.69
CA PRO A 172 -11.46 -1.40 -12.09
C PRO A 172 -12.39 -2.23 -13.00
N ASN A 173 -12.67 -3.47 -12.64
CA ASN A 173 -13.56 -4.37 -13.38
C ASN A 173 -15.06 -4.11 -13.14
N ARG A 174 -15.40 -3.26 -12.12
CA ARG A 174 -16.79 -2.97 -11.74
C ARG A 174 -17.18 -1.50 -11.99
N PRO A 175 -17.10 -1.00 -13.27
CA PRO A 175 -17.49 0.37 -13.59
C PRO A 175 -18.96 0.66 -13.33
N ASP A 176 -19.83 -0.34 -13.38
CA ASP A 176 -21.25 -0.25 -13.01
C ASP A 176 -21.47 0.30 -11.59
N CYS A 177 -20.64 -0.12 -10.64
CA CYS A 177 -20.67 0.33 -9.25
C CYS A 177 -20.13 1.76 -9.01
N LEU A 178 -19.64 2.46 -10.05
CA LEU A 178 -19.32 3.90 -9.98
C LEU A 178 -20.58 4.78 -10.14
N SER A 179 -21.76 4.22 -9.85
CA SER A 179 -23.06 4.88 -9.93
C SER A 179 -24.00 4.43 -8.82
N MET A 180 -24.94 5.30 -8.44
CA MET A 180 -25.98 4.98 -7.44
C MET A 180 -26.92 3.89 -7.95
N THR A 181 -27.25 3.90 -9.25
CA THR A 181 -28.09 2.84 -9.86
C THR A 181 -27.35 1.51 -9.88
N GLY A 182 -26.07 1.47 -10.17
CA GLY A 182 -25.27 0.25 -10.13
C GLY A 182 -25.14 -0.31 -8.70
N MET A 183 -24.94 0.55 -7.71
CA MET A 183 -24.94 0.16 -6.30
C MET A 183 -26.32 -0.36 -5.85
N ALA A 184 -27.42 0.22 -6.34
CA ALA A 184 -28.75 -0.29 -6.07
C ALA A 184 -29.02 -1.67 -6.68
N VAL A 185 -28.52 -1.92 -7.91
CA VAL A 185 -28.56 -3.24 -8.54
C VAL A 185 -27.74 -4.27 -7.77
N GLU A 186 -26.57 -3.88 -7.28
CA GLU A 186 -25.71 -4.72 -6.46
C GLU A 186 -26.41 -5.12 -5.15
N VAL A 187 -27.01 -4.15 -4.43
CA VAL A 187 -27.79 -4.39 -3.22
C VAL A 187 -29.01 -5.28 -3.50
N SER A 188 -29.71 -5.05 -4.60
CA SER A 188 -30.81 -5.90 -5.04
C SER A 188 -30.38 -7.37 -5.19
N ALA A 189 -29.21 -7.60 -5.79
CA ALA A 189 -28.66 -8.94 -5.92
C ALA A 189 -28.22 -9.55 -4.58
N MET A 190 -27.67 -8.76 -3.66
CA MET A 190 -27.27 -9.20 -2.31
C MET A 190 -28.44 -9.68 -1.49
N TYR A 191 -29.49 -8.86 -1.38
CA TYR A 191 -30.62 -9.09 -0.48
C TYR A 191 -31.84 -9.76 -1.11
N ASP A 192 -31.77 -10.06 -2.43
CA ASP A 192 -32.90 -10.61 -3.18
C ASP A 192 -34.13 -9.72 -3.13
N THR A 193 -33.94 -8.42 -3.23
CA THR A 193 -35.00 -7.39 -3.17
C THR A 193 -35.12 -6.67 -4.51
N ASP A 194 -36.27 -6.02 -4.77
CA ASP A 194 -36.49 -5.27 -6.00
C ASP A 194 -35.87 -3.85 -5.91
N THR A 195 -35.45 -3.33 -7.06
CA THR A 195 -35.07 -1.92 -7.19
C THR A 195 -36.29 -1.04 -7.45
N HIS A 196 -36.22 0.22 -7.01
CA HIS A 196 -37.25 1.25 -7.20
C HIS A 196 -36.70 2.39 -8.07
N ILE A 197 -35.91 2.06 -9.11
CA ILE A 197 -35.23 3.06 -9.93
C ILE A 197 -36.23 3.69 -10.89
N GLU A 198 -36.67 4.90 -10.55
CA GLU A 198 -37.49 5.75 -11.40
C GLU A 198 -36.60 6.88 -11.96
N LEU A 199 -36.43 6.92 -13.28
CA LEU A 199 -35.59 7.91 -13.94
C LEU A 199 -36.45 9.03 -14.53
N PRO A 200 -36.05 10.31 -14.42
CA PRO A 200 -36.75 11.43 -15.05
C PRO A 200 -36.85 11.26 -16.57
N SER A 201 -37.93 11.75 -17.12
CA SER A 201 -38.15 11.79 -18.57
C SER A 201 -38.62 13.18 -19.01
N VAL A 202 -38.22 13.62 -20.19
CA VAL A 202 -38.62 14.90 -20.75
C VAL A 202 -40.11 15.01 -20.82
N ALA A 203 -40.68 16.04 -20.23
CA ALA A 203 -42.14 16.24 -20.18
C ALA A 203 -42.67 16.84 -21.49
N SER A 204 -41.90 17.75 -22.12
CA SER A 204 -42.27 18.39 -23.35
C SER A 204 -41.07 18.79 -24.19
N GLU A 205 -41.19 18.67 -25.50
CA GLU A 205 -40.18 19.14 -26.44
C GLU A 205 -40.74 20.32 -27.25
N SER A 206 -39.91 21.33 -27.50
CA SER A 206 -40.31 22.53 -28.25
C SER A 206 -39.18 23.13 -29.07
N GLY A 207 -39.48 23.87 -30.10
CA GLY A 207 -38.50 24.55 -30.93
C GLY A 207 -38.08 23.71 -32.18
N ALA A 208 -36.90 24.06 -32.71
CA ALA A 208 -36.31 23.36 -33.87
C ALA A 208 -35.67 22.04 -33.41
N ASP A 209 -35.69 21.04 -34.31
CA ASP A 209 -35.05 19.73 -34.06
C ASP A 209 -33.55 19.90 -33.81
N ALA A 210 -32.95 19.12 -32.88
CA ALA A 210 -31.53 19.18 -32.54
C ALA A 210 -30.65 18.95 -33.78
N SER A 211 -31.04 18.06 -34.72
CA SER A 211 -30.31 17.77 -35.94
C SER A 211 -30.32 18.92 -36.96
N GLU A 212 -31.28 19.85 -36.84
CA GLU A 212 -31.29 21.08 -37.67
C GLU A 212 -30.33 22.14 -37.14
N GLN A 213 -29.91 22.02 -35.88
CA GLN A 213 -29.09 23.00 -35.13
C GLN A 213 -27.64 22.57 -34.93
N VAL A 214 -27.40 21.29 -34.75
CA VAL A 214 -26.07 20.73 -34.39
C VAL A 214 -25.75 19.57 -35.33
N ASP A 215 -24.50 19.52 -35.76
CA ASP A 215 -23.93 18.39 -36.48
C ASP A 215 -22.71 17.86 -35.66
N VAL A 216 -22.56 16.55 -35.58
CA VAL A 216 -21.48 15.91 -34.83
C VAL A 216 -20.69 14.99 -35.74
N THR A 217 -19.38 15.14 -35.74
CA THR A 217 -18.46 14.28 -36.49
C THR A 217 -17.49 13.60 -35.52
N ILE A 218 -17.42 12.27 -35.53
CA ILE A 218 -16.38 11.48 -34.89
C ILE A 218 -15.31 11.18 -35.95
N ALA A 219 -14.14 11.81 -35.86
CA ALA A 219 -13.07 11.63 -36.83
C ALA A 219 -12.44 10.23 -36.76
N ASP A 220 -12.35 9.67 -35.59
CA ASP A 220 -11.84 8.31 -35.34
C ASP A 220 -12.72 7.56 -34.33
N PRO A 221 -13.44 6.54 -34.78
CA PRO A 221 -14.28 5.70 -33.91
C PRO A 221 -13.51 4.88 -32.86
N GLU A 222 -12.20 4.77 -32.94
CA GLU A 222 -11.37 4.14 -31.92
C GLU A 222 -11.11 5.10 -30.73
N LEU A 223 -11.17 6.41 -30.95
CA LEU A 223 -11.02 7.43 -29.90
C LEU A 223 -12.35 7.73 -29.20
N CYS A 224 -13.44 7.74 -29.97
CA CYS A 224 -14.79 7.99 -29.47
C CYS A 224 -15.77 7.00 -30.14
N SER A 225 -16.33 6.09 -29.36
CA SER A 225 -17.21 5.04 -29.90
C SER A 225 -18.65 5.51 -30.09
N ARG A 226 -19.12 6.49 -29.34
CA ARG A 226 -20.43 7.12 -29.44
C ARG A 226 -20.38 8.55 -28.89
N TYR A 227 -21.10 9.44 -29.57
CA TYR A 227 -21.32 10.80 -29.11
C TYR A 227 -22.79 11.17 -29.33
N THR A 228 -23.46 11.60 -28.26
CA THR A 228 -24.82 12.12 -28.31
C THR A 228 -24.85 13.57 -27.86
N ALA A 229 -25.70 14.37 -28.54
CA ALA A 229 -25.88 15.78 -28.21
C ALA A 229 -27.38 16.14 -28.16
N ARG A 230 -27.78 16.79 -27.05
CA ARG A 230 -29.08 17.41 -26.84
C ARG A 230 -28.95 18.92 -26.83
N VAL A 231 -29.94 19.60 -27.41
CA VAL A 231 -30.02 21.06 -27.36
C VAL A 231 -31.12 21.48 -26.39
N VAL A 232 -30.74 22.35 -25.45
CA VAL A 232 -31.62 22.87 -24.42
C VAL A 232 -31.58 24.41 -24.44
N ARG A 233 -32.74 25.06 -24.48
CA ARG A 233 -32.89 26.48 -24.66
C ARG A 233 -33.47 27.15 -23.42
N ASN A 234 -33.28 28.47 -23.34
CA ASN A 234 -33.89 29.34 -22.31
C ASN A 234 -33.54 28.90 -20.86
N VAL A 235 -32.36 28.33 -20.66
CA VAL A 235 -31.86 27.89 -19.36
C VAL A 235 -31.72 29.11 -18.41
N LYS A 236 -32.21 28.97 -17.21
CA LYS A 236 -32.04 29.98 -16.13
C LYS A 236 -30.98 29.49 -15.17
N ILE A 237 -29.80 30.07 -15.23
CA ILE A 237 -28.73 29.77 -14.30
C ILE A 237 -29.03 30.33 -12.90
N GLY A 238 -28.82 29.51 -11.90
CA GLY A 238 -29.06 29.85 -10.50
C GLY A 238 -28.52 28.81 -9.54
N PRO A 239 -28.75 29.01 -8.24
CA PRO A 239 -28.41 28.02 -7.25
C PRO A 239 -29.24 26.73 -7.46
N SER A 240 -28.64 25.59 -7.23
CA SER A 240 -29.31 24.31 -7.33
C SER A 240 -30.43 24.17 -6.28
N PRO A 241 -31.50 23.44 -6.58
CA PRO A 241 -32.42 22.98 -5.57
C PRO A 241 -31.68 22.20 -4.46
N GLU A 242 -32.13 22.36 -3.23
CA GLU A 242 -31.42 21.80 -2.06
C GLU A 242 -31.20 20.29 -2.12
N TRP A 243 -32.19 19.54 -2.60
CA TRP A 243 -32.06 18.10 -2.77
C TRP A 243 -30.93 17.68 -3.75
N LEU A 244 -30.78 18.46 -4.84
CA LEU A 244 -29.75 18.24 -5.86
C LEU A 244 -28.36 18.53 -5.30
N ALA A 245 -28.20 19.73 -4.69
CA ALA A 245 -26.94 20.14 -4.07
C ALA A 245 -26.47 19.17 -2.99
N ARG A 246 -27.40 18.67 -2.13
CA ARG A 246 -27.09 17.68 -1.09
C ARG A 246 -26.58 16.38 -1.67
N ARG A 247 -27.25 15.81 -2.70
CA ARG A 247 -26.85 14.53 -3.31
C ARG A 247 -25.49 14.62 -3.99
N VAL A 248 -25.22 15.72 -4.72
CA VAL A 248 -23.91 16.00 -5.33
C VAL A 248 -22.82 16.08 -4.26
N THR A 249 -23.07 16.82 -3.16
CA THR A 249 -22.12 17.00 -2.07
C THR A 249 -21.87 15.69 -1.30
N ALA A 250 -22.89 14.89 -1.06
CA ALA A 250 -22.76 13.60 -0.41
C ALA A 250 -21.84 12.63 -1.21
N CYS A 251 -21.91 12.69 -2.54
CA CYS A 251 -21.03 11.94 -3.41
C CYS A 251 -19.60 12.53 -3.56
N GLY A 252 -19.29 13.62 -2.85
CA GLY A 252 -17.97 14.27 -2.87
C GLY A 252 -17.82 15.41 -3.87
N GLY A 253 -18.87 15.73 -4.67
CA GLY A 253 -18.89 16.86 -5.57
C GLY A 253 -19.08 18.20 -4.82
N ARG A 254 -18.69 19.29 -5.48
CA ARG A 254 -19.00 20.65 -5.03
C ARG A 254 -20.21 21.16 -5.82
N SER A 255 -21.24 21.64 -5.13
CA SER A 255 -22.35 22.33 -5.78
C SER A 255 -21.88 23.69 -6.32
N ILE A 256 -22.14 23.98 -7.59
CA ILE A 256 -21.70 25.18 -8.32
C ILE A 256 -22.92 25.98 -8.78
N ASN A 257 -23.72 25.42 -9.68
CA ASN A 257 -24.96 25.99 -10.16
C ASN A 257 -25.87 24.84 -10.67
N ASN A 258 -27.14 25.13 -10.90
CA ASN A 258 -28.12 24.14 -11.28
C ASN A 258 -27.79 23.34 -12.55
N VAL A 259 -27.10 23.92 -13.55
CA VAL A 259 -26.70 23.22 -14.78
C VAL A 259 -25.55 22.23 -14.51
N VAL A 260 -24.48 22.71 -13.88
CA VAL A 260 -23.33 21.87 -13.57
C VAL A 260 -23.69 20.76 -12.58
N ASP A 261 -24.53 21.08 -11.60
CA ASP A 261 -24.96 20.12 -10.59
C ASP A 261 -25.87 19.04 -11.18
N VAL A 262 -26.71 19.36 -12.16
CA VAL A 262 -27.47 18.36 -12.90
C VAL A 262 -26.56 17.39 -13.64
N THR A 263 -25.53 17.87 -14.35
CA THR A 263 -24.59 16.97 -15.05
C THR A 263 -23.83 16.09 -14.07
N ASN A 264 -23.36 16.63 -12.94
CA ASN A 264 -22.70 15.86 -11.90
C ASN A 264 -23.64 14.87 -11.22
N TYR A 265 -24.86 15.27 -10.90
CA TYR A 265 -25.88 14.38 -10.32
C TYR A 265 -26.16 13.18 -11.21
N VAL A 266 -26.38 13.42 -12.51
CA VAL A 266 -26.67 12.35 -13.48
C VAL A 266 -25.46 11.41 -13.64
N MET A 267 -24.25 11.95 -13.61
CA MET A 267 -23.03 11.14 -13.58
C MET A 267 -22.98 10.25 -12.33
N TYR A 268 -23.24 10.77 -11.15
CA TYR A 268 -23.28 9.95 -9.92
C TYR A 268 -24.45 8.97 -9.91
N LEU A 269 -25.59 9.34 -10.49
CA LEU A 269 -26.76 8.47 -10.58
C LEU A 269 -26.52 7.29 -11.50
N THR A 270 -25.99 7.52 -12.72
CA THR A 270 -25.96 6.55 -13.83
C THR A 270 -24.58 6.00 -14.17
N GLY A 271 -23.50 6.65 -13.70
CA GLY A 271 -22.12 6.31 -14.07
C GLY A 271 -21.67 6.90 -15.42
N GLN A 272 -22.52 7.60 -16.15
CA GLN A 272 -22.22 8.25 -17.41
C GLN A 272 -21.84 9.72 -17.17
N PRO A 273 -20.57 10.13 -17.41
CA PRO A 273 -20.25 11.54 -17.37
C PRO A 273 -20.92 12.32 -18.49
N LEU A 274 -21.29 13.55 -18.18
CA LEU A 274 -21.92 14.50 -19.07
C LEU A 274 -21.15 15.82 -19.06
N HIS A 275 -21.22 16.55 -20.18
CA HIS A 275 -20.71 17.92 -20.23
C HIS A 275 -21.73 18.86 -20.86
N ALA A 276 -21.77 20.09 -20.36
CA ALA A 276 -22.65 21.16 -20.86
C ALA A 276 -21.79 22.30 -21.43
N PHE A 277 -21.99 22.58 -22.72
CA PHE A 277 -21.35 23.71 -23.40
C PHE A 277 -22.32 24.87 -23.56
N ASP A 278 -21.84 26.10 -23.35
CA ASP A 278 -22.58 27.32 -23.69
C ASP A 278 -22.65 27.50 -25.21
N LEU A 279 -23.82 27.26 -25.81
CA LEU A 279 -24.03 27.43 -27.25
C LEU A 279 -23.76 28.86 -27.75
N GLY A 280 -23.90 29.89 -26.87
CA GLY A 280 -23.60 31.27 -27.20
C GLY A 280 -22.13 31.51 -27.45
N LYS A 281 -21.24 30.64 -26.98
CA LYS A 281 -19.78 30.73 -27.13
C LYS A 281 -19.26 29.93 -28.32
N LEU A 282 -20.07 29.03 -28.89
CA LEU A 282 -19.70 28.25 -30.06
C LEU A 282 -20.01 28.97 -31.37
N THR A 283 -19.25 28.64 -32.41
CA THR A 283 -19.35 29.29 -33.73
C THR A 283 -20.30 28.50 -34.64
N LYS A 284 -21.23 29.23 -35.28
CA LYS A 284 -22.09 28.65 -36.31
C LYS A 284 -21.42 28.74 -37.67
N GLU A 285 -21.41 27.62 -38.41
CA GLU A 285 -21.04 27.57 -39.80
C GLU A 285 -22.23 27.02 -40.59
N ASP A 286 -22.59 27.64 -41.68
CA ASP A 286 -23.79 27.30 -42.52
C ASP A 286 -25.10 27.17 -41.72
N GLY A 287 -25.20 27.90 -40.59
CA GLY A 287 -26.40 27.91 -39.75
C GLY A 287 -26.46 26.85 -38.65
N LYS A 288 -25.50 25.95 -38.57
CA LYS A 288 -25.37 24.89 -37.55
C LYS A 288 -24.11 25.07 -36.73
N TYR A 289 -24.09 24.45 -35.55
CA TYR A 289 -22.91 24.22 -34.76
C TYR A 289 -22.28 22.89 -35.18
N HIS A 290 -20.97 22.85 -35.39
CA HIS A 290 -20.28 21.64 -35.84
C HIS A 290 -19.32 21.18 -34.74
N ILE A 291 -19.65 20.11 -34.08
CA ILE A 291 -18.80 19.48 -33.06
C ILE A 291 -17.98 18.37 -33.73
N VAL A 292 -16.67 18.45 -33.59
CA VAL A 292 -15.77 17.42 -34.13
C VAL A 292 -14.91 16.84 -33.00
N VAL A 293 -15.00 15.50 -32.82
CA VAL A 293 -14.15 14.75 -31.89
C VAL A 293 -13.00 14.17 -32.67
N ARG A 294 -11.77 14.54 -32.33
CA ARG A 294 -10.55 14.12 -33.02
C ARG A 294 -9.37 13.94 -32.06
N ALA A 295 -8.27 13.37 -32.53
CA ALA A 295 -7.00 13.49 -31.87
C ALA A 295 -6.54 14.96 -31.83
N ALA A 296 -5.87 15.35 -30.75
CA ALA A 296 -5.22 16.65 -30.69
C ALA A 296 -4.02 16.69 -31.67
N GLU A 297 -3.57 17.90 -32.02
CA GLU A 297 -2.33 18.10 -32.75
C GLU A 297 -1.16 18.29 -31.74
N ASP A 298 0.05 17.84 -32.10
CA ASP A 298 1.22 18.02 -31.23
C ASP A 298 1.52 19.52 -31.07
N GLY A 299 1.56 20.00 -29.82
CA GLY A 299 1.74 21.41 -29.50
C GLY A 299 0.45 22.24 -29.58
N GLU A 300 -0.72 21.62 -29.74
CA GLU A 300 -2.01 22.29 -29.59
C GLU A 300 -2.26 22.64 -28.12
N HIS A 301 -2.93 23.74 -27.84
CA HIS A 301 -3.18 24.24 -26.50
C HIS A 301 -4.66 24.33 -26.16
N ILE A 302 -5.01 24.09 -24.89
CA ILE A 302 -6.31 24.34 -24.32
C ILE A 302 -6.18 24.91 -22.91
N VAL A 303 -6.95 25.94 -22.60
CA VAL A 303 -7.13 26.38 -21.20
C VAL A 303 -8.30 25.63 -20.61
N THR A 304 -8.03 24.81 -19.60
CA THR A 304 -9.04 24.00 -18.92
C THR A 304 -9.80 24.77 -17.84
N LEU A 305 -10.93 24.21 -17.33
CA LEU A 305 -11.80 24.88 -16.34
C LEU A 305 -11.10 25.27 -15.02
N ASP A 306 -9.96 24.67 -14.71
CA ASP A 306 -9.10 25.03 -13.58
C ASP A 306 -8.20 26.25 -13.85
N GLY A 307 -8.28 26.81 -15.08
CA GLY A 307 -7.53 28.01 -15.50
C GLY A 307 -6.11 27.73 -15.98
N GLU A 308 -5.71 26.45 -16.08
CA GLU A 308 -4.37 26.06 -16.51
C GLU A 308 -4.30 25.90 -18.03
N ASP A 309 -3.27 26.49 -18.67
CA ASP A 309 -2.96 26.29 -20.09
C ASP A 309 -2.16 24.99 -20.28
N ARG A 310 -2.71 24.08 -21.08
CA ARG A 310 -2.17 22.73 -21.28
C ARG A 310 -1.76 22.53 -22.72
N GLU A 311 -0.48 22.16 -22.90
CA GLU A 311 0.04 21.70 -24.18
C GLU A 311 -0.37 20.24 -24.42
N LEU A 312 -0.96 19.98 -25.60
CA LEU A 312 -1.51 18.70 -25.97
C LEU A 312 -0.58 17.92 -26.91
N THR A 313 -0.77 16.62 -26.96
CA THR A 313 -0.07 15.70 -27.85
C THR A 313 -1.06 14.87 -28.66
N SER A 314 -0.63 14.32 -29.78
CA SER A 314 -1.47 13.58 -30.73
C SER A 314 -2.08 12.28 -30.18
N ASP A 315 -1.66 11.82 -29.02
CA ASP A 315 -2.26 10.69 -28.28
C ASP A 315 -3.39 11.12 -27.32
N MET A 316 -3.74 12.42 -27.28
CA MET A 316 -4.88 12.96 -26.53
C MET A 316 -6.07 13.19 -27.44
N THR A 317 -7.28 13.09 -26.88
CA THR A 317 -8.51 13.33 -27.61
C THR A 317 -9.13 14.65 -27.21
N VAL A 318 -9.56 15.44 -28.18
CA VAL A 318 -10.22 16.74 -27.99
C VAL A 318 -11.60 16.79 -28.65
N ILE A 319 -12.48 17.56 -28.04
CA ILE A 319 -13.75 17.98 -28.64
C ILE A 319 -13.51 19.41 -29.13
N THR A 320 -13.86 19.67 -30.39
CA THR A 320 -13.54 20.94 -31.05
C THR A 320 -14.77 21.63 -31.63
N ASP A 321 -14.75 22.96 -31.61
CA ASP A 321 -15.66 23.79 -32.39
C ASP A 321 -15.18 23.85 -33.84
N ASN A 322 -16.02 23.47 -34.78
CA ASN A 322 -15.77 23.41 -36.24
C ASN A 322 -14.48 22.65 -36.64
N GLY A 323 -14.04 21.70 -35.81
CA GLY A 323 -12.84 20.92 -36.07
C GLY A 323 -11.51 21.66 -35.82
N GLN A 324 -11.56 22.92 -35.39
CA GLN A 324 -10.38 23.78 -35.24
C GLN A 324 -10.04 24.05 -33.78
N THR A 325 -10.96 24.66 -33.03
CA THR A 325 -10.66 25.13 -31.67
C THR A 325 -11.05 24.06 -30.64
N PRO A 326 -10.11 23.56 -29.81
CA PRO A 326 -10.44 22.69 -28.69
C PRO A 326 -11.34 23.41 -27.68
N ILE A 327 -12.48 22.80 -27.38
CA ILE A 327 -13.44 23.27 -26.38
C ILE A 327 -13.54 22.35 -25.18
N ALA A 328 -12.98 21.16 -25.27
CA ALA A 328 -12.80 20.26 -24.13
C ALA A 328 -11.69 19.25 -24.38
N LEU A 329 -11.00 18.86 -23.32
CA LEU A 329 -10.19 17.67 -23.28
C LEU A 329 -11.12 16.49 -23.01
N ALA A 330 -11.39 15.70 -24.07
CA ALA A 330 -12.42 14.70 -24.09
C ALA A 330 -12.33 13.73 -22.89
N GLY A 331 -13.42 13.58 -22.16
CA GLY A 331 -13.52 12.68 -21.02
C GLY A 331 -12.68 13.03 -19.78
N VAL A 332 -11.95 14.15 -19.78
CA VAL A 332 -11.11 14.59 -18.68
C VAL A 332 -11.60 15.90 -18.07
N MET A 333 -11.59 16.99 -18.85
CA MET A 333 -12.01 18.30 -18.36
C MET A 333 -12.47 19.23 -19.51
N GLY A 334 -13.51 20.00 -19.27
CA GLY A 334 -13.99 21.05 -20.19
C GLY A 334 -12.99 22.18 -20.36
N GLY A 335 -13.10 22.91 -21.48
CA GLY A 335 -12.38 24.16 -21.73
C GLY A 335 -13.05 25.37 -21.12
N LEU A 336 -12.26 26.34 -20.67
CA LEU A 336 -12.74 27.56 -20.03
C LEU A 336 -13.57 28.45 -20.97
N ASP A 337 -13.22 28.46 -22.26
CA ASP A 337 -13.88 29.31 -23.26
C ASP A 337 -15.31 28.88 -23.58
N SER A 338 -15.68 27.61 -23.31
CA SER A 338 -17.02 27.07 -23.53
C SER A 338 -17.82 26.85 -22.23
N GLU A 339 -17.30 27.35 -21.08
CA GLU A 339 -17.88 27.19 -19.76
C GLU A 339 -19.29 27.78 -19.62
N ILE A 340 -20.13 27.14 -18.84
CA ILE A 340 -21.43 27.68 -18.40
C ILE A 340 -21.20 28.81 -17.41
N THR A 341 -21.79 29.98 -17.72
CA THR A 341 -21.70 31.18 -16.91
C THR A 341 -23.11 31.69 -16.49
N GLU A 342 -23.19 32.69 -15.64
CA GLU A 342 -24.46 33.30 -15.23
C GLU A 342 -25.26 33.86 -16.44
N ASN A 343 -24.61 34.15 -17.56
CA ASN A 343 -25.21 34.69 -18.78
C ASN A 343 -25.59 33.62 -19.82
N THR A 344 -25.32 32.35 -19.55
CA THR A 344 -25.66 31.25 -20.44
C THR A 344 -27.15 31.09 -20.57
N VAL A 345 -27.65 31.00 -21.81
CA VAL A 345 -29.10 30.87 -22.12
C VAL A 345 -29.40 29.56 -22.81
N ASP A 346 -28.54 29.14 -23.72
CA ASP A 346 -28.68 27.94 -24.51
C ASP A 346 -27.52 26.97 -24.29
N VAL A 347 -27.83 25.71 -24.10
CA VAL A 347 -26.85 24.66 -23.73
C VAL A 347 -26.85 23.56 -24.75
N LEU A 348 -25.65 23.12 -25.16
CA LEU A 348 -25.41 21.84 -25.80
C LEU A 348 -24.98 20.84 -24.72
N LEU A 349 -25.81 19.83 -24.50
CA LEU A 349 -25.54 18.76 -23.56
C LEU A 349 -24.88 17.58 -24.29
N GLU A 350 -23.69 17.22 -23.86
CA GLU A 350 -22.93 16.06 -24.33
C GLU A 350 -23.17 14.85 -23.45
N SER A 351 -23.33 13.68 -24.08
CA SER A 351 -23.14 12.37 -23.45
C SER A 351 -22.39 11.47 -24.44
N ALA A 352 -21.16 11.08 -24.10
CA ALA A 352 -20.26 10.40 -25.02
C ALA A 352 -19.52 9.23 -24.37
N VAL A 353 -18.87 8.41 -25.20
CA VAL A 353 -17.96 7.34 -24.74
C VAL A 353 -16.64 7.43 -25.47
N PHE A 354 -15.59 7.67 -24.71
CA PHE A 354 -14.22 7.78 -25.18
C PHE A 354 -13.42 6.51 -24.86
N ASP A 355 -12.34 6.28 -25.62
CA ASP A 355 -11.46 5.13 -25.39
C ASP A 355 -10.79 5.21 -24.01
N ASN A 356 -10.96 4.18 -23.22
CA ASN A 356 -10.46 4.13 -21.85
C ASN A 356 -8.94 4.21 -21.74
N GLY A 357 -8.21 3.63 -22.69
CA GLY A 357 -6.74 3.66 -22.71
C GLY A 357 -6.20 5.06 -23.01
N HIS A 358 -6.83 5.80 -23.93
CA HIS A 358 -6.45 7.18 -24.23
C HIS A 358 -6.78 8.11 -23.06
N ILE A 359 -7.96 7.99 -22.45
CA ILE A 359 -8.32 8.82 -21.29
C ILE A 359 -7.36 8.56 -20.11
N SER A 360 -7.06 7.30 -19.80
CA SER A 360 -6.13 6.95 -18.72
C SER A 360 -4.72 7.51 -18.94
N ARG A 361 -4.20 7.46 -20.18
CA ARG A 361 -2.90 8.07 -20.52
C ARG A 361 -2.94 9.59 -20.43
N THR A 362 -3.97 10.22 -20.98
CA THR A 362 -4.16 11.68 -20.94
C THR A 362 -4.20 12.19 -19.50
N SER A 363 -5.03 11.58 -18.64
CA SER A 363 -5.16 11.92 -17.23
C SER A 363 -3.83 11.83 -16.48
N ARG A 364 -3.05 10.76 -16.70
CA ARG A 364 -1.73 10.59 -16.07
C ARG A 364 -0.67 11.53 -16.60
N ASN A 365 -0.62 11.75 -17.92
CA ASN A 365 0.39 12.61 -18.54
C ASN A 365 0.23 14.06 -18.13
N LEU A 366 -1.01 14.50 -17.91
CA LEU A 366 -1.33 15.86 -17.47
C LEU A 366 -1.46 16.01 -15.93
N ASP A 367 -1.29 14.93 -15.17
CA ASP A 367 -1.56 14.85 -13.72
C ASP A 367 -2.95 15.44 -13.37
N LEU A 368 -3.95 15.09 -14.17
CA LEU A 368 -5.30 15.66 -14.13
C LEU A 368 -6.33 14.54 -13.99
N MET A 369 -6.69 14.24 -12.76
CA MET A 369 -7.70 13.22 -12.44
C MET A 369 -9.03 13.89 -12.08
N SER A 370 -10.11 13.46 -12.75
CA SER A 370 -11.48 13.95 -12.51
C SER A 370 -12.45 12.80 -12.31
N GLU A 371 -13.63 13.07 -11.75
CA GLU A 371 -14.72 12.08 -11.64
C GLU A 371 -15.13 11.50 -12.99
N ALA A 372 -15.03 12.32 -14.05
CA ALA A 372 -15.30 11.85 -15.42
C ALA A 372 -14.19 10.92 -15.90
N SER A 373 -12.90 11.29 -15.76
CA SER A 373 -11.79 10.46 -16.22
C SER A 373 -11.74 9.11 -15.51
N ILE A 374 -12.02 9.07 -14.19
CA ILE A 374 -12.11 7.83 -13.40
C ILE A 374 -13.16 6.86 -13.98
N ARG A 375 -14.28 7.37 -14.48
CA ARG A 375 -15.34 6.55 -15.09
C ARG A 375 -14.95 6.10 -16.49
N TYR A 376 -14.46 7.01 -17.34
CA TYR A 376 -14.06 6.67 -18.70
C TYR A 376 -12.89 5.68 -18.75
N GLU A 377 -11.87 5.81 -17.90
CA GLU A 377 -10.74 4.87 -17.86
C GLU A 377 -11.15 3.43 -17.48
N ARG A 378 -12.34 3.26 -16.85
CA ARG A 378 -12.88 1.98 -16.43
C ARG A 378 -13.99 1.44 -17.34
N LEU A 379 -14.25 2.08 -18.48
CA LEU A 379 -15.29 1.77 -19.46
C LEU A 379 -16.70 2.21 -19.04
N VAL A 380 -17.25 3.15 -19.78
CA VAL A 380 -18.65 3.59 -19.68
C VAL A 380 -19.49 2.82 -20.70
N ASP A 381 -20.79 2.61 -20.39
CA ASP A 381 -21.70 1.88 -21.29
C ASP A 381 -22.11 2.72 -22.51
N PRO A 382 -21.65 2.38 -23.73
CA PRO A 382 -22.05 3.13 -24.92
C PRO A 382 -23.56 3.04 -25.23
N ASN A 383 -24.26 2.01 -24.76
CA ASN A 383 -25.69 1.89 -25.00
C ASN A 383 -26.55 2.78 -24.10
N GLY A 384 -25.97 3.32 -23.00
CA GLY A 384 -26.63 4.23 -22.07
C GLY A 384 -26.68 5.69 -22.52
N CYS A 385 -25.79 6.16 -23.43
CA CYS A 385 -25.57 7.58 -23.72
C CYS A 385 -26.86 8.38 -24.02
N ALA A 386 -27.68 7.91 -24.90
CA ALA A 386 -28.87 8.65 -25.33
C ALA A 386 -29.92 8.77 -24.21
N SER A 387 -30.20 7.68 -23.51
CA SER A 387 -31.12 7.70 -22.36
C SER A 387 -30.64 8.57 -21.21
N VAL A 388 -29.33 8.61 -20.98
CA VAL A 388 -28.73 9.47 -19.93
C VAL A 388 -28.80 10.95 -20.32
N ALA A 389 -28.59 11.29 -21.60
CA ALA A 389 -28.81 12.64 -22.09
C ALA A 389 -30.29 13.08 -21.92
N ASP A 390 -31.26 12.18 -22.10
CA ASP A 390 -32.68 12.46 -21.86
C ASP A 390 -32.97 12.70 -20.37
N ILE A 391 -32.37 11.92 -19.45
CA ILE A 391 -32.49 12.15 -17.99
C ILE A 391 -31.99 13.53 -17.63
N ALA A 392 -30.82 13.95 -18.12
CA ALA A 392 -30.27 15.25 -17.82
C ALA A 392 -31.09 16.38 -18.44
N ALA A 393 -31.61 16.22 -19.66
CA ALA A 393 -32.51 17.19 -20.30
C ALA A 393 -33.81 17.38 -19.49
N ALA A 394 -34.39 16.29 -18.98
CA ALA A 394 -35.57 16.34 -18.12
C ALA A 394 -35.27 17.13 -16.80
N LEU A 395 -34.10 16.93 -16.20
CA LEU A 395 -33.68 17.66 -15.01
C LEU A 395 -33.37 19.12 -15.31
N PHE A 396 -32.91 19.48 -16.51
CA PHE A 396 -32.77 20.88 -16.92
C PHE A 396 -34.13 21.55 -17.05
N GLU A 397 -35.17 20.84 -17.59
CA GLU A 397 -36.54 21.33 -17.60
C GLU A 397 -37.04 21.62 -16.18
N GLU A 398 -36.82 20.68 -15.22
CA GLU A 398 -37.26 20.78 -13.84
C GLU A 398 -36.49 21.84 -13.04
N CYS A 399 -35.15 21.77 -13.06
CA CYS A 399 -34.29 22.56 -12.16
C CYS A 399 -33.87 23.91 -12.72
N CYS A 400 -33.89 24.07 -14.07
CA CYS A 400 -33.43 25.28 -14.73
C CYS A 400 -34.54 26.00 -15.48
N GLY A 401 -35.77 25.46 -15.51
CA GLY A 401 -36.90 26.00 -16.28
C GLY A 401 -36.60 26.09 -17.78
N ALA A 402 -35.86 25.14 -18.29
CA ALA A 402 -35.36 25.09 -19.66
C ALA A 402 -36.40 24.52 -20.62
N GLU A 403 -36.22 24.82 -21.91
CA GLU A 403 -37.02 24.24 -23.03
C GLU A 403 -36.15 23.23 -23.74
N VAL A 404 -36.56 21.95 -23.79
CA VAL A 404 -35.84 20.86 -24.46
C VAL A 404 -36.24 20.86 -25.96
N CYS A 405 -35.26 20.94 -26.85
CA CYS A 405 -35.47 20.83 -28.28
C CYS A 405 -35.79 19.38 -28.69
N PRO A 406 -36.66 19.17 -29.69
CA PRO A 406 -36.94 17.84 -30.23
C PRO A 406 -35.71 17.13 -30.77
N GLY A 407 -35.69 15.82 -30.64
CA GLY A 407 -34.67 14.96 -31.21
C GLY A 407 -33.34 14.98 -30.43
N ILE A 408 -32.47 14.06 -30.80
CA ILE A 408 -31.11 13.91 -30.29
C ILE A 408 -30.18 13.67 -31.49
N VAL A 409 -29.04 14.35 -31.51
CA VAL A 409 -27.98 13.99 -32.47
C VAL A 409 -27.21 12.81 -31.87
N ASP A 410 -27.20 11.69 -32.56
CA ASP A 410 -26.59 10.46 -32.05
C ASP A 410 -25.70 9.83 -33.15
N VAL A 411 -24.40 9.85 -32.90
CA VAL A 411 -23.38 9.28 -33.78
C VAL A 411 -22.78 8.06 -33.10
N TYR A 412 -23.13 6.86 -33.57
CA TYR A 412 -22.73 5.58 -33.01
C TYR A 412 -22.21 4.64 -34.13
N PRO A 413 -20.97 4.85 -34.59
CA PRO A 413 -20.44 4.14 -35.78
C PRO A 413 -20.23 2.64 -35.56
N LYS A 414 -19.93 2.21 -34.34
CA LYS A 414 -19.73 0.79 -34.01
C LYS A 414 -20.60 0.40 -32.82
N VAL A 415 -21.76 -0.14 -33.07
CA VAL A 415 -22.71 -0.56 -32.04
C VAL A 415 -22.11 -1.72 -31.20
N LYS A 416 -22.06 -1.58 -29.90
CA LYS A 416 -21.64 -2.63 -28.99
C LYS A 416 -22.80 -3.60 -28.72
N GLU A 417 -22.65 -4.82 -29.18
CA GLU A 417 -23.61 -5.89 -28.94
C GLU A 417 -23.45 -6.47 -27.55
N ALA A 418 -24.56 -6.90 -26.94
CA ALA A 418 -24.53 -7.61 -25.66
C ALA A 418 -23.93 -9.02 -25.85
N VAL A 419 -23.11 -9.43 -24.90
CA VAL A 419 -22.45 -10.76 -24.93
C VAL A 419 -23.42 -11.83 -24.45
N THR A 420 -23.53 -12.90 -25.21
CA THR A 420 -24.27 -14.11 -24.80
C THR A 420 -23.30 -15.16 -24.34
N ILE A 421 -23.49 -15.66 -23.12
CA ILE A 421 -22.61 -16.59 -22.44
C ILE A 421 -23.39 -17.85 -22.07
N THR A 422 -22.85 -19.02 -22.37
CA THR A 422 -23.42 -20.29 -21.91
C THR A 422 -22.92 -20.60 -20.50
N LEU A 423 -23.84 -20.83 -19.57
CA LEU A 423 -23.54 -21.20 -18.18
C LEU A 423 -23.99 -22.63 -17.92
N ARG A 424 -23.09 -23.44 -17.37
CA ARG A 424 -23.35 -24.82 -16.97
C ARG A 424 -23.49 -24.92 -15.45
N PRO A 425 -24.70 -25.12 -14.90
CA PRO A 425 -24.93 -25.19 -13.44
C PRO A 425 -24.05 -26.23 -12.73
N GLU A 426 -23.85 -27.40 -13.36
CA GLU A 426 -22.96 -28.44 -12.81
C GLU A 426 -21.51 -27.95 -12.68
N ARG A 427 -21.03 -27.14 -13.63
CA ARG A 427 -19.69 -26.56 -13.59
C ARG A 427 -19.56 -25.50 -12.49
N VAL A 428 -20.60 -24.71 -12.27
CA VAL A 428 -20.65 -23.77 -11.12
C VAL A 428 -20.40 -24.51 -9.83
N CYS A 429 -21.20 -25.57 -9.56
CA CYS A 429 -21.07 -26.38 -8.36
C CYS A 429 -19.70 -27.09 -8.25
N ALA A 430 -19.18 -27.60 -9.37
CA ALA A 430 -17.90 -28.30 -9.41
C ALA A 430 -16.71 -27.36 -9.14
N LEU A 431 -16.76 -26.12 -9.65
CA LEU A 431 -15.71 -25.13 -9.45
C LEU A 431 -15.76 -24.52 -8.05
N ALA A 432 -16.97 -24.15 -7.58
CA ALA A 432 -17.21 -23.63 -6.24
C ALA A 432 -16.92 -24.64 -5.13
N GLY A 433 -17.03 -25.95 -5.43
CA GLY A 433 -16.94 -27.00 -4.41
C GLY A 433 -18.16 -27.08 -3.48
N ALA A 434 -19.28 -26.47 -3.87
CA ALA A 434 -20.53 -26.37 -3.13
C ALA A 434 -21.72 -26.69 -4.03
N GLN A 435 -22.83 -27.13 -3.42
CA GLN A 435 -24.08 -27.36 -4.13
C GLN A 435 -24.91 -26.07 -4.13
N ILE A 436 -24.79 -25.29 -5.19
CA ILE A 436 -25.55 -24.04 -5.36
C ILE A 436 -26.80 -24.34 -6.19
N PRO A 437 -28.01 -24.00 -5.71
CA PRO A 437 -29.24 -24.23 -6.47
C PRO A 437 -29.30 -23.41 -7.77
N GLU A 438 -29.80 -23.97 -8.84
CA GLU A 438 -29.97 -23.29 -10.13
C GLU A 438 -30.89 -22.07 -9.99
N GLU A 439 -31.94 -22.16 -9.17
CA GLU A 439 -32.84 -21.05 -8.88
C GLU A 439 -32.11 -19.85 -8.29
N PHE A 440 -31.12 -20.08 -7.42
CA PHE A 440 -30.27 -19.03 -6.89
C PHE A 440 -29.43 -18.40 -8.01
N MET A 441 -28.81 -19.20 -8.87
CA MET A 441 -27.99 -18.72 -9.98
C MET A 441 -28.82 -17.81 -10.91
N VAL A 442 -30.02 -18.26 -11.30
CA VAL A 442 -30.94 -17.51 -12.18
C VAL A 442 -31.40 -16.22 -11.48
N SER A 443 -31.85 -16.31 -10.22
CA SER A 443 -32.29 -15.13 -9.46
C SER A 443 -31.20 -14.06 -9.39
N ARG A 444 -30.01 -14.41 -8.94
CA ARG A 444 -28.91 -13.44 -8.75
C ARG A 444 -28.43 -12.82 -10.05
N LEU A 445 -28.24 -13.62 -11.10
CA LEU A 445 -27.86 -13.09 -12.40
C LEU A 445 -28.94 -12.17 -13.00
N THR A 446 -30.21 -12.50 -12.82
CA THR A 446 -31.31 -11.65 -13.27
C THR A 446 -31.33 -10.31 -12.53
N ARG A 447 -31.12 -10.31 -11.22
CA ARG A 447 -31.01 -9.08 -10.41
C ARG A 447 -29.82 -8.22 -10.78
N LEU A 448 -28.72 -8.84 -11.23
CA LEU A 448 -27.56 -8.13 -11.79
C LEU A 448 -27.80 -7.59 -13.22
N GLY A 449 -29.03 -7.68 -13.73
CA GLY A 449 -29.41 -7.15 -15.03
C GLY A 449 -29.16 -8.10 -16.21
N CYS A 450 -28.73 -9.35 -15.96
CA CYS A 450 -28.59 -10.34 -17.01
C CYS A 450 -29.96 -10.88 -17.46
N LYS A 451 -30.09 -11.20 -18.76
CA LYS A 451 -31.26 -11.94 -19.26
C LYS A 451 -30.89 -13.42 -19.29
N VAL A 452 -31.53 -14.21 -18.42
CA VAL A 452 -31.24 -15.63 -18.28
C VAL A 452 -32.37 -16.44 -18.87
N ALA A 453 -32.05 -17.42 -19.73
CA ALA A 453 -33.02 -18.34 -20.32
C ALA A 453 -32.49 -19.78 -20.33
N PRO A 454 -33.33 -20.79 -20.18
CA PRO A 454 -32.91 -22.18 -20.35
C PRO A 454 -32.38 -22.43 -21.79
N ALA A 455 -31.34 -23.25 -21.88
CA ALA A 455 -30.74 -23.74 -23.12
C ALA A 455 -30.79 -25.29 -23.21
N ASP A 456 -30.25 -25.86 -24.26
CA ASP A 456 -30.19 -27.30 -24.41
C ASP A 456 -29.28 -27.97 -23.36
N ASN A 457 -29.49 -29.23 -23.08
CA ASN A 457 -28.68 -30.07 -22.20
C ASN A 457 -28.58 -29.61 -20.71
N GLY A 458 -29.56 -28.83 -20.21
CA GLY A 458 -29.54 -28.31 -18.83
C GLY A 458 -28.56 -27.16 -18.62
N GLU A 459 -28.19 -26.50 -19.69
CA GLU A 459 -27.41 -25.28 -19.68
C GLU A 459 -28.33 -24.04 -19.62
N LEU A 460 -27.73 -22.88 -19.25
CA LEU A 460 -28.41 -21.59 -19.28
C LEU A 460 -27.73 -20.68 -20.30
N SER A 461 -28.54 -19.98 -21.07
CA SER A 461 -28.11 -18.89 -21.96
C SER A 461 -28.24 -17.58 -21.20
N VAL A 462 -27.13 -16.88 -20.97
CA VAL A 462 -27.07 -15.64 -20.19
C VAL A 462 -26.61 -14.52 -21.09
N ILE A 463 -27.43 -13.48 -21.27
CA ILE A 463 -27.07 -12.26 -21.98
C ILE A 463 -26.65 -11.23 -20.92
N ALA A 464 -25.37 -10.86 -20.89
CA ALA A 464 -24.83 -9.86 -19.99
C ALA A 464 -25.25 -8.45 -20.42
N PRO A 465 -25.58 -7.54 -19.49
CA PRO A 465 -25.86 -6.15 -19.82
C PRO A 465 -24.56 -5.44 -20.23
N THR A 466 -24.67 -4.43 -21.12
CA THR A 466 -23.49 -3.77 -21.72
C THR A 466 -22.71 -2.86 -20.77
N ASN A 467 -23.30 -2.47 -19.66
CA ASN A 467 -22.63 -1.77 -18.54
C ASN A 467 -21.76 -2.69 -17.67
N ARG A 468 -21.77 -4.02 -17.91
CA ARG A 468 -20.90 -5.04 -17.29
C ARG A 468 -19.88 -5.55 -18.30
N PRO A 469 -18.84 -4.76 -18.59
CA PRO A 469 -17.81 -5.13 -19.57
C PRO A 469 -16.92 -6.30 -19.12
N ASP A 470 -16.92 -6.62 -17.85
CA ASP A 470 -16.23 -7.73 -17.21
C ASP A 470 -16.88 -9.10 -17.52
N LEU A 471 -18.19 -9.15 -17.75
CA LEU A 471 -18.92 -10.39 -18.01
C LEU A 471 -18.79 -10.82 -19.48
N THR A 472 -17.76 -11.61 -19.78
CA THR A 472 -17.44 -12.06 -21.13
C THR A 472 -17.35 -13.58 -21.29
N ARG A 473 -17.17 -14.32 -20.21
CA ARG A 473 -16.94 -15.77 -20.18
C ARG A 473 -17.79 -16.43 -19.11
N GLU A 474 -17.92 -17.75 -19.20
CA GLU A 474 -18.63 -18.56 -18.19
C GLU A 474 -18.06 -18.35 -16.77
N VAL A 475 -16.73 -18.25 -16.64
CA VAL A 475 -16.09 -18.08 -15.32
C VAL A 475 -16.44 -16.75 -14.67
N ASP A 476 -16.71 -15.72 -15.45
CA ASP A 476 -17.10 -14.40 -14.95
C ASP A 476 -18.52 -14.47 -14.33
N LEU A 477 -19.42 -15.27 -14.91
CA LEU A 477 -20.74 -15.55 -14.32
C LEU A 477 -20.64 -16.43 -13.06
N ILE A 478 -19.71 -17.38 -13.05
CA ILE A 478 -19.45 -18.24 -11.88
C ILE A 478 -18.96 -17.39 -10.71
N GLU A 479 -18.10 -16.43 -10.96
CA GLU A 479 -17.61 -15.47 -9.94
C GLU A 479 -18.79 -14.70 -9.34
N GLU A 480 -19.69 -14.15 -10.16
CA GLU A 480 -20.89 -13.44 -9.68
C GLU A 480 -21.76 -14.31 -8.76
N ILE A 481 -21.97 -15.55 -9.15
CA ILE A 481 -22.77 -16.50 -8.37
C ILE A 481 -22.08 -16.83 -7.03
N VAL A 482 -20.77 -17.13 -7.06
CA VAL A 482 -20.04 -17.56 -5.87
C VAL A 482 -19.87 -16.41 -4.85
N ARG A 483 -19.57 -15.19 -5.31
CA ARG A 483 -19.46 -14.04 -4.41
C ARG A 483 -20.78 -13.69 -3.71
N LEU A 484 -21.92 -13.83 -4.42
CA LEU A 484 -23.26 -13.57 -3.85
C LEU A 484 -23.75 -14.75 -2.98
N TRP A 485 -23.32 -15.99 -3.29
CA TRP A 485 -23.57 -17.14 -2.43
C TRP A 485 -22.86 -16.99 -1.08
N GLY A 486 -21.61 -16.55 -1.10
CA GLY A 486 -20.73 -16.32 0.04
C GLY A 486 -19.65 -17.39 0.16
N GLU A 487 -18.42 -16.96 0.05
CA GLU A 487 -17.27 -17.86 0.19
C GLU A 487 -17.17 -18.46 1.60
N GLY A 488 -17.65 -17.74 2.62
CA GLY A 488 -17.69 -18.20 4.02
C GLY A 488 -18.59 -19.40 4.26
N ASP A 489 -19.56 -19.64 3.36
CA ASP A 489 -20.50 -20.76 3.44
C ASP A 489 -19.99 -22.02 2.72
N ILE A 490 -18.81 -21.93 2.07
CA ILE A 490 -18.16 -23.05 1.42
C ILE A 490 -17.30 -23.81 2.42
N GLU A 491 -17.58 -25.09 2.60
CA GLU A 491 -16.83 -25.94 3.53
C GLU A 491 -15.35 -26.04 3.14
N ALA A 492 -14.46 -25.67 4.07
CA ALA A 492 -13.04 -25.78 3.89
C ALA A 492 -12.62 -27.26 3.86
N THR A 493 -12.05 -27.72 2.76
CA THR A 493 -11.57 -29.09 2.59
C THR A 493 -10.06 -29.15 2.47
N LEU A 494 -9.45 -30.25 2.94
CA LEU A 494 -8.03 -30.50 2.72
C LEU A 494 -7.80 -30.97 1.28
N PRO A 495 -6.78 -30.47 0.58
CA PRO A 495 -6.44 -30.97 -0.74
C PRO A 495 -6.15 -32.48 -0.71
N ALA A 496 -6.96 -33.27 -1.39
CA ALA A 496 -6.77 -34.73 -1.51
C ALA A 496 -5.79 -35.01 -2.67
N ALA A 497 -4.50 -34.93 -2.40
CA ALA A 497 -3.49 -35.37 -3.36
C ALA A 497 -3.15 -36.83 -3.17
N ARG A 498 -3.35 -37.65 -4.20
CA ARG A 498 -2.95 -39.07 -4.20
C ARG A 498 -1.44 -39.26 -4.13
N ASN A 499 -0.68 -38.29 -4.61
CA ASN A 499 0.78 -38.31 -4.62
C ASN A 499 1.28 -37.05 -3.89
N HIS A 500 1.71 -37.22 -2.64
CA HIS A 500 2.43 -36.16 -1.93
C HIS A 500 3.85 -36.08 -2.49
N ALA A 501 4.06 -35.22 -3.46
CA ALA A 501 5.39 -34.85 -3.90
C ALA A 501 6.03 -33.79 -3.01
N GLY A 502 5.38 -33.45 -1.88
CA GLY A 502 5.82 -32.39 -0.97
C GLY A 502 7.02 -32.81 -0.12
N GLY A 503 8.13 -32.14 -0.27
CA GLY A 503 9.31 -32.31 0.55
C GLY A 503 10.34 -31.23 0.26
N LEU A 504 11.21 -30.96 1.23
CA LEU A 504 12.30 -30.02 1.02
C LEU A 504 13.35 -30.66 0.09
N THR A 505 13.86 -29.89 -0.85
CA THR A 505 15.06 -30.27 -1.58
C THR A 505 16.25 -30.40 -0.63
N SER A 506 17.32 -31.06 -1.08
CA SER A 506 18.54 -31.14 -0.30
C SER A 506 19.05 -29.77 0.12
N ASP A 507 19.08 -28.82 -0.81
CA ASP A 507 19.59 -27.49 -0.58
C ASP A 507 18.70 -26.69 0.40
N GLN A 508 17.37 -26.80 0.28
CA GLN A 508 16.45 -26.20 1.25
C GLN A 508 16.65 -26.76 2.66
N ARG A 509 16.92 -28.06 2.80
CA ARG A 509 17.25 -28.68 4.10
C ARG A 509 18.54 -28.12 4.68
N GLN A 510 19.59 -27.97 3.84
CA GLN A 510 20.86 -27.41 4.28
C GLN A 510 20.72 -25.91 4.65
N ILE A 511 20.00 -25.12 3.86
CA ILE A 511 19.72 -23.71 4.18
C ILE A 511 19.01 -23.56 5.53
N ARG A 512 17.99 -24.38 5.78
CA ARG A 512 17.32 -24.42 7.09
C ARG A 512 18.25 -24.87 8.22
N LYS A 513 19.18 -25.76 7.91
CA LYS A 513 20.19 -26.24 8.87
C LYS A 513 21.18 -25.12 9.22
N ILE A 514 21.62 -24.29 8.24
CA ILE A 514 22.45 -23.11 8.49
C ILE A 514 21.78 -22.22 9.54
N GLY A 515 20.55 -21.78 9.28
CA GLY A 515 19.82 -20.89 10.19
C GLY A 515 19.61 -21.51 11.58
N ARG A 516 19.23 -22.81 11.63
CA ARG A 516 19.04 -23.51 12.91
C ARG A 516 20.35 -23.57 13.71
N THR A 517 21.46 -23.88 13.04
CA THR A 517 22.78 -23.99 13.69
C THR A 517 23.21 -22.62 14.25
N LEU A 518 23.09 -21.54 13.50
CA LEU A 518 23.48 -20.21 13.96
C LEU A 518 22.62 -19.75 15.15
N ARG A 519 21.31 -20.02 15.13
CA ARG A 519 20.46 -19.73 16.31
C ARG A 519 20.87 -20.56 17.53
N SER A 520 21.21 -21.85 17.32
CA SER A 520 21.71 -22.70 18.41
C SER A 520 23.05 -22.25 18.97
N LEU A 521 23.85 -21.53 18.17
CA LEU A 521 25.11 -20.89 18.58
C LEU A 521 24.92 -19.49 19.19
N GLY A 522 23.67 -19.05 19.39
CA GLY A 522 23.32 -17.82 20.11
C GLY A 522 23.12 -16.59 19.24
N LEU A 523 23.04 -16.70 17.92
CA LEU A 523 22.77 -15.56 17.04
C LEU A 523 21.28 -15.41 16.76
N ASN A 524 20.80 -14.18 16.69
CA ASN A 524 19.46 -13.82 16.25
C ASN A 524 19.42 -13.61 14.74
N GLU A 525 18.39 -14.16 14.08
CA GLU A 525 18.17 -13.90 12.66
C GLU A 525 17.67 -12.49 12.42
N THR A 526 18.25 -11.82 11.45
CA THR A 526 17.80 -10.51 10.99
C THR A 526 17.58 -10.51 9.48
N LYS A 527 16.80 -9.55 9.01
CA LYS A 527 16.56 -9.29 7.59
C LYS A 527 16.70 -7.80 7.35
N SER A 528 17.69 -7.42 6.56
CA SER A 528 17.87 -6.06 6.11
C SER A 528 17.33 -5.86 4.69
N TYR A 529 17.10 -4.62 4.29
CA TYR A 529 16.62 -4.31 2.95
C TYR A 529 17.64 -4.73 1.88
N LEU A 530 17.11 -5.10 0.70
CA LEU A 530 17.93 -5.32 -0.49
C LEU A 530 18.42 -4.02 -1.11
N PHE A 531 17.75 -2.91 -0.82
CA PHE A 531 18.16 -1.58 -1.25
C PHE A 531 19.33 -1.07 -0.43
N ALA A 532 20.27 -0.40 -1.09
CA ALA A 532 21.53 0.04 -0.52
C ALA A 532 21.90 1.44 -1.01
N SER A 533 22.76 2.10 -0.25
CA SER A 533 23.39 3.36 -0.68
C SER A 533 24.51 3.06 -1.69
N PRO A 534 24.68 3.90 -2.70
CA PRO A 534 25.84 3.84 -3.60
C PRO A 534 27.19 3.84 -2.86
N ASP A 535 27.24 4.46 -1.69
CA ASP A 535 28.47 4.62 -0.88
C ASP A 535 28.75 3.45 0.06
N ASP A 536 27.90 2.43 0.12
CA ASP A 536 27.99 1.36 1.13
C ASP A 536 29.34 0.62 1.11
N LEU A 537 29.80 0.24 -0.06
CA LEU A 537 31.07 -0.48 -0.20
C LEU A 537 32.27 0.43 0.10
N SER A 538 32.23 1.68 -0.34
CA SER A 538 33.29 2.66 -0.08
C SER A 538 33.36 3.04 1.39
N LYS A 539 32.23 3.26 2.07
CA LYS A 539 32.16 3.48 3.52
C LYS A 539 32.73 2.32 4.31
N LEU A 540 32.46 1.09 3.87
CA LEU A 540 33.01 -0.10 4.47
C LEU A 540 34.51 -0.27 4.16
N GLY A 541 35.04 0.32 3.08
CA GLY A 541 36.38 0.06 2.56
C GLY A 541 36.48 -1.26 1.81
N MET A 542 35.37 -1.79 1.33
CA MET A 542 35.32 -3.06 0.59
C MET A 542 35.50 -2.80 -0.91
N SER A 543 36.37 -3.60 -1.53
CA SER A 543 36.62 -3.53 -2.97
C SER A 543 35.34 -3.89 -3.77
N GLU A 544 35.13 -3.18 -4.86
CA GLU A 544 34.09 -3.50 -5.84
C GLU A 544 34.48 -4.66 -6.77
N GLU A 545 35.77 -5.02 -6.78
CA GLU A 545 36.27 -6.10 -7.63
C GLU A 545 35.59 -7.43 -7.30
N GLY A 546 35.12 -8.12 -8.33
CA GLY A 546 34.39 -9.39 -8.19
C GLY A 546 32.93 -9.27 -7.73
N ARG A 547 32.40 -8.02 -7.54
CA ARG A 547 31.02 -7.77 -7.07
C ARG A 547 30.08 -7.20 -8.15
N GLY A 548 30.46 -7.35 -9.43
CA GLY A 548 29.66 -6.86 -10.56
C GLY A 548 29.51 -5.33 -10.59
N VAL A 549 28.71 -4.84 -11.52
CA VAL A 549 28.33 -3.44 -11.58
C VAL A 549 27.09 -3.18 -10.72
N PRO A 550 26.86 -1.95 -10.20
CA PRO A 550 25.67 -1.63 -9.44
C PRO A 550 24.39 -1.83 -10.24
N VAL A 551 23.39 -2.45 -9.66
CA VAL A 551 22.03 -2.50 -10.19
C VAL A 551 21.25 -1.33 -9.59
N LYS A 552 20.89 -0.36 -10.43
CA LYS A 552 20.22 0.88 -10.00
C LYS A 552 18.71 0.72 -10.02
N VAL A 553 18.06 1.31 -9.04
CA VAL A 553 16.60 1.45 -8.97
C VAL A 553 16.18 2.66 -9.82
N MET A 554 15.18 2.50 -10.70
CA MET A 554 14.76 3.58 -11.61
C MET A 554 14.13 4.76 -10.88
N SER A 555 13.32 4.50 -9.85
CA SER A 555 12.64 5.53 -9.06
C SER A 555 12.81 5.23 -7.57
N PRO A 556 13.99 5.53 -6.98
CA PRO A 556 14.22 5.28 -5.57
C PRO A 556 13.42 6.25 -4.70
N LEU A 557 12.86 5.76 -3.60
CA LEU A 557 12.17 6.60 -2.62
C LEU A 557 13.10 7.59 -1.92
N VAL A 558 14.34 7.16 -1.65
CA VAL A 558 15.39 7.98 -1.04
C VAL A 558 16.75 7.66 -1.68
N ALA A 559 17.67 8.63 -1.69
CA ALA A 559 18.98 8.50 -2.30
C ALA A 559 19.81 7.33 -1.73
N ASP A 560 19.70 7.07 -0.42
CA ASP A 560 20.40 5.98 0.27
C ASP A 560 19.85 4.57 -0.03
N GLN A 561 18.82 4.46 -0.89
CA GLN A 561 18.21 3.21 -1.33
C GLN A 561 18.13 3.13 -2.86
N SER A 562 19.08 3.75 -3.56
CA SER A 562 19.06 3.89 -5.01
C SER A 562 19.75 2.74 -5.76
N GLU A 563 20.40 1.82 -5.06
CA GLU A 563 21.04 0.64 -5.65
C GLU A 563 20.63 -0.65 -4.92
N MET A 564 20.82 -1.78 -5.59
CA MET A 564 20.68 -3.08 -4.95
C MET A 564 21.98 -3.45 -4.23
N ARG A 565 21.88 -4.03 -3.02
CA ARG A 565 23.04 -4.36 -2.19
C ARG A 565 23.98 -5.36 -2.85
N ARG A 566 25.27 -5.12 -2.75
CA ARG A 566 26.36 -6.01 -3.19
C ARG A 566 27.12 -6.67 -2.03
N SER A 567 26.74 -6.36 -0.78
CA SER A 567 27.16 -7.00 0.45
C SER A 567 26.05 -6.91 1.50
N ILE A 568 25.99 -7.87 2.42
CA ILE A 568 25.06 -7.87 3.56
C ILE A 568 25.60 -7.01 4.73
N VAL A 569 26.92 -6.89 4.84
CA VAL A 569 27.62 -6.26 5.97
C VAL A 569 27.12 -4.84 6.26
N PRO A 570 26.97 -3.91 5.27
CA PRO A 570 26.48 -2.57 5.55
C PRO A 570 25.10 -2.52 6.19
N GLY A 571 24.19 -3.40 5.77
CA GLY A 571 22.85 -3.53 6.37
C GLY A 571 22.91 -3.95 7.84
N LEU A 572 23.79 -4.91 8.17
CA LEU A 572 24.00 -5.34 9.55
C LEU A 572 24.65 -4.24 10.40
N LEU A 573 25.59 -3.47 9.84
CA LEU A 573 26.22 -2.35 10.57
C LEU A 573 25.21 -1.26 10.89
N ARG A 574 24.30 -0.91 9.97
CA ARG A 574 23.18 0.02 10.26
C ARG A 574 22.27 -0.52 11.37
N SER A 575 21.98 -1.82 11.34
CA SER A 575 21.20 -2.45 12.41
C SER A 575 21.93 -2.39 13.76
N ILE A 576 23.24 -2.55 13.79
CA ILE A 576 24.06 -2.38 15.00
C ILE A 576 23.99 -0.93 15.49
N ALA A 577 24.24 0.05 14.61
CA ALA A 577 24.21 1.47 14.96
C ALA A 577 22.85 1.87 15.57
N TYR A 578 21.76 1.41 14.93
CA TYR A 578 20.40 1.64 15.43
C TYR A 578 20.19 1.05 16.83
N ASN A 579 20.58 -0.22 17.05
CA ASN A 579 20.41 -0.88 18.34
C ASN A 579 21.27 -0.22 19.44
N LEU A 580 22.51 0.14 19.14
CA LEU A 580 23.38 0.86 20.07
C LEU A 580 22.80 2.21 20.47
N ALA A 581 22.25 2.97 19.52
CA ALA A 581 21.58 4.25 19.78
C ALA A 581 20.33 4.09 20.68
N HIS A 582 19.72 2.90 20.70
CA HIS A 582 18.59 2.56 21.56
C HIS A 582 18.98 1.81 22.84
N GLY A 583 20.27 1.81 23.20
CA GLY A 583 20.76 1.27 24.46
C GLY A 583 21.01 -0.25 24.50
N VAL A 584 20.89 -0.95 23.34
CA VAL A 584 21.23 -2.38 23.26
C VAL A 584 22.70 -2.53 22.94
N SER A 585 23.48 -2.98 23.94
CA SER A 585 24.96 -3.08 23.86
C SER A 585 25.49 -4.48 23.52
N ASN A 586 24.68 -5.52 23.72
CA ASN A 586 25.05 -6.92 23.48
C ASN A 586 24.27 -7.43 22.26
N ILE A 587 24.96 -7.58 21.13
CA ILE A 587 24.34 -7.89 19.84
C ILE A 587 25.05 -9.09 19.21
N ALA A 588 24.31 -10.14 18.95
CA ALA A 588 24.73 -11.29 18.14
C ALA A 588 23.67 -11.56 17.09
N MET A 589 23.95 -11.20 15.83
CA MET A 589 22.97 -11.30 14.73
C MET A 589 23.59 -12.01 13.53
N TYR A 590 22.74 -12.67 12.74
CA TYR A 590 23.10 -13.16 11.42
C TYR A 590 22.01 -12.87 10.40
N GLU A 591 22.41 -12.74 9.16
CA GLU A 591 21.51 -12.71 8.01
C GLU A 591 21.95 -13.74 6.98
N LEU A 592 20.97 -14.51 6.46
CA LEU A 592 21.10 -15.33 5.28
C LEU A 592 20.31 -14.61 4.18
N GLY A 593 21.00 -14.05 3.20
CA GLY A 593 20.39 -13.17 2.22
C GLY A 593 21.09 -13.21 0.87
N ARG A 594 20.43 -12.62 -0.13
CA ARG A 594 20.98 -12.44 -1.48
C ARG A 594 21.68 -11.09 -1.58
N VAL A 595 22.65 -11.03 -2.49
CA VAL A 595 23.24 -9.80 -3.01
C VAL A 595 23.10 -9.80 -4.52
N LEU A 596 23.22 -8.66 -5.19
CA LEU A 596 23.05 -8.57 -6.64
C LEU A 596 24.32 -8.06 -7.28
N PHE A 597 24.81 -8.80 -8.26
CA PHE A 597 25.99 -8.48 -9.05
C PHE A 597 25.56 -8.24 -10.50
N GLY A 598 25.41 -6.97 -10.86
CA GLY A 598 24.99 -6.58 -12.21
C GLY A 598 26.04 -6.81 -13.25
N HIS A 599 25.65 -6.88 -14.52
CA HIS A 599 26.49 -7.04 -15.69
C HIS A 599 26.56 -5.75 -16.51
N LYS A 600 27.67 -5.51 -17.21
CA LYS A 600 27.88 -4.31 -18.06
C LYS A 600 26.92 -4.22 -19.23
N ASP A 601 26.44 -5.36 -19.72
CA ASP A 601 25.45 -5.48 -20.81
C ASP A 601 24.00 -5.33 -20.35
N LYS A 602 23.79 -5.02 -19.06
CA LYS A 602 22.47 -4.91 -18.43
C LYS A 602 21.61 -6.17 -18.53
N SER A 603 22.22 -7.35 -18.73
CA SER A 603 21.54 -8.62 -18.60
C SER A 603 21.09 -8.84 -17.14
N GLN A 604 20.29 -9.88 -16.91
CA GLN A 604 19.82 -10.22 -15.58
C GLN A 604 21.03 -10.41 -14.63
N PRO A 605 21.04 -9.74 -13.45
CA PRO A 605 22.14 -9.83 -12.51
C PRO A 605 22.26 -11.23 -11.90
N ASP A 606 23.49 -11.58 -11.47
CA ASP A 606 23.67 -12.72 -10.58
C ASP A 606 23.18 -12.41 -9.17
N GLU A 607 22.50 -13.36 -8.54
CA GLU A 607 21.93 -13.22 -7.20
C GLU A 607 22.52 -14.25 -6.21
N PRO A 608 23.83 -14.22 -5.92
CA PRO A 608 24.40 -15.16 -4.97
C PRO A 608 23.91 -14.91 -3.55
N SER A 609 23.76 -16.01 -2.81
CA SER A 609 23.39 -15.95 -1.38
C SER A 609 24.63 -16.05 -0.51
N TYR A 610 24.65 -15.24 0.55
CA TYR A 610 25.66 -15.31 1.60
C TYR A 610 25.00 -15.46 2.96
N VAL A 611 25.74 -16.05 3.89
CA VAL A 611 25.44 -15.98 5.32
C VAL A 611 26.48 -15.07 5.98
N CYS A 612 25.99 -14.02 6.62
CA CYS A 612 26.81 -13.05 7.31
C CYS A 612 26.39 -12.98 8.79
N GLY A 613 27.32 -12.91 9.70
CA GLY A 613 27.04 -12.74 11.12
C GLY A 613 27.91 -11.65 11.74
N VAL A 614 27.39 -11.01 12.79
CA VAL A 614 28.06 -9.93 13.54
C VAL A 614 27.91 -10.12 15.03
N LEU A 615 28.95 -9.79 15.77
CA LEU A 615 29.03 -9.85 17.24
C LEU A 615 29.49 -8.50 17.78
N VAL A 616 28.79 -8.00 18.82
CA VAL A 616 29.11 -6.76 19.56
C VAL A 616 28.87 -6.98 21.05
N GLY A 617 29.68 -6.39 21.90
CA GLY A 617 29.50 -6.49 23.33
C GLY A 617 29.95 -7.85 23.90
N ARG A 618 29.05 -8.55 24.56
CA ARG A 618 29.33 -9.83 25.26
C ARG A 618 28.16 -10.80 25.09
N PRO A 619 28.34 -12.12 25.34
CA PRO A 619 27.27 -13.12 25.17
C PRO A 619 26.06 -12.89 26.07
N ALA A 620 26.25 -12.35 27.24
CA ALA A 620 25.19 -11.99 28.19
C ALA A 620 25.71 -10.93 29.15
N ASP A 621 24.82 -10.27 29.88
CA ASP A 621 25.14 -9.38 30.96
C ASP A 621 25.76 -10.15 32.14
N ASP A 622 26.64 -9.48 32.92
CA ASP A 622 27.23 -10.07 34.10
C ASP A 622 26.14 -10.48 35.10
N ALA A 623 26.16 -11.71 35.52
CA ALA A 623 25.30 -12.22 36.59
C ALA A 623 26.05 -12.20 37.93
N TRP A 624 25.30 -12.36 39.00
CA TRP A 624 25.89 -12.38 40.35
C TRP A 624 26.93 -13.49 40.53
N ASN A 625 26.83 -14.57 39.79
CA ASN A 625 27.68 -15.77 39.86
C ASN A 625 28.52 -16.02 38.58
N ALA A 626 28.40 -15.18 37.54
CA ALA A 626 29.13 -15.34 36.28
C ALA A 626 29.48 -13.98 35.68
N LYS A 627 30.66 -13.90 35.07
CA LYS A 627 31.10 -12.76 34.26
C LYS A 627 31.39 -13.26 32.87
N TYR A 628 30.95 -12.48 31.90
CA TYR A 628 31.13 -12.81 30.48
C TYR A 628 32.12 -11.82 29.86
N PRO A 629 33.24 -12.30 29.29
CA PRO A 629 34.16 -11.43 28.54
C PRO A 629 33.49 -10.86 27.32
N ALA A 630 33.99 -9.74 26.82
CA ALA A 630 33.57 -9.22 25.54
C ALA A 630 33.92 -10.22 24.42
N TYR A 631 33.07 -10.23 23.40
CA TYR A 631 33.33 -11.01 22.20
C TYR A 631 34.68 -10.62 21.57
N ASP A 632 35.39 -11.62 21.09
CA ASP A 632 36.63 -11.46 20.35
C ASP A 632 36.63 -12.24 19.03
N PHE A 633 37.75 -12.21 18.32
CA PHE A 633 37.94 -12.94 17.07
C PHE A 633 37.66 -14.44 17.21
N PHE A 634 38.05 -15.04 18.36
CA PHE A 634 37.92 -16.49 18.56
C PHE A 634 36.46 -16.91 18.80
N ASP A 635 35.60 -16.03 19.34
CA ASP A 635 34.18 -16.30 19.48
C ASP A 635 33.52 -16.43 18.09
N ALA A 636 33.75 -15.46 17.20
CA ALA A 636 33.23 -15.52 15.82
C ALA A 636 33.80 -16.70 15.04
N LYS A 637 35.09 -17.00 15.21
CA LYS A 637 35.73 -18.18 14.62
C LYS A 637 35.10 -19.46 15.13
N GLY A 638 34.81 -19.57 16.44
CA GLY A 638 34.12 -20.75 17.00
C GLY A 638 32.72 -20.94 16.47
N ILE A 639 31.97 -19.83 16.25
CA ILE A 639 30.65 -19.89 15.58
C ILE A 639 30.78 -20.40 14.15
N VAL A 640 31.77 -19.90 13.41
CA VAL A 640 32.04 -20.38 12.04
C VAL A 640 32.44 -21.86 12.04
N GLU A 641 33.33 -22.26 12.94
CA GLU A 641 33.74 -23.67 13.09
C GLU A 641 32.53 -24.56 13.40
N GLY A 642 31.68 -24.16 14.36
CA GLY A 642 30.47 -24.91 14.69
C GLY A 642 29.48 -25.01 13.52
N LEU A 643 29.34 -23.96 12.72
CA LEU A 643 28.53 -24.00 11.50
C LEU A 643 29.09 -24.98 10.47
N LEU A 644 30.39 -24.88 10.20
CA LEU A 644 31.07 -25.74 9.21
C LEU A 644 31.07 -27.21 9.64
N GLU A 645 31.27 -27.48 10.94
CA GLU A 645 31.14 -28.80 11.53
C GLU A 645 29.72 -29.38 11.38
N ALA A 646 28.71 -28.57 11.74
CA ALA A 646 27.32 -28.97 11.58
C ALA A 646 26.96 -29.32 10.12
N LEU A 647 27.52 -28.58 9.16
CA LEU A 647 27.34 -28.83 7.73
C LEU A 647 28.31 -29.90 7.19
N ARG A 648 29.24 -30.36 8.03
CA ARG A 648 30.23 -31.40 7.68
C ARG A 648 31.10 -30.96 6.51
N ILE A 649 31.55 -29.72 6.51
CA ILE A 649 32.49 -29.23 5.48
C ILE A 649 33.86 -29.83 5.71
N PRO A 650 34.44 -30.51 4.75
CA PRO A 650 35.73 -31.19 4.92
C PRO A 650 36.91 -30.21 4.79
N LYS A 651 38.03 -30.54 5.42
CA LYS A 651 39.33 -29.86 5.26
C LYS A 651 39.27 -28.35 5.47
N VAL A 652 38.53 -27.92 6.50
CA VAL A 652 38.45 -26.51 6.92
C VAL A 652 39.80 -26.04 7.45
N ARG A 653 40.25 -24.86 7.03
CA ARG A 653 41.46 -24.18 7.49
C ARG A 653 41.22 -22.69 7.53
N PHE A 654 41.99 -21.97 8.34
CA PHE A 654 41.99 -20.53 8.44
C PHE A 654 43.35 -19.97 8.05
N ARG A 655 43.39 -18.99 7.16
CA ARG A 655 44.59 -18.31 6.72
C ARG A 655 44.47 -16.82 7.09
N VAL A 656 45.56 -16.21 7.50
CA VAL A 656 45.60 -14.77 7.82
C VAL A 656 45.09 -14.01 6.58
N ALA A 657 44.15 -13.11 6.77
CA ALA A 657 43.61 -12.25 5.72
C ALA A 657 44.63 -11.15 5.40
N GLU A 658 44.98 -11.02 4.12
CA GLU A 658 45.93 -10.01 3.65
C GLU A 658 45.24 -8.64 3.63
N PRO A 659 45.82 -7.58 4.26
CA PRO A 659 45.19 -6.27 4.39
C PRO A 659 44.84 -5.62 3.04
N GLU A 660 45.65 -5.87 2.01
CA GLU A 660 45.46 -5.35 0.64
C GLU A 660 44.17 -5.88 -0.01
N GLN A 661 43.78 -7.10 0.34
CA GLN A 661 42.61 -7.76 -0.18
C GLN A 661 41.36 -7.52 0.70
N TYR A 662 41.57 -7.39 1.99
CA TYR A 662 40.49 -7.26 3.00
C TYR A 662 40.59 -5.93 3.78
N GLY A 663 40.64 -4.79 3.06
CA GLY A 663 40.79 -3.45 3.63
C GLY A 663 39.70 -3.05 4.67
N TRP A 664 38.58 -3.72 4.65
CA TRP A 664 37.50 -3.51 5.65
C TRP A 664 37.70 -4.28 6.96
N LEU A 665 38.73 -5.11 7.06
CA LEU A 665 39.05 -5.89 8.24
C LEU A 665 40.28 -5.34 8.94
N GLN A 666 40.32 -5.49 10.26
CA GLN A 666 41.43 -5.05 11.07
C GLN A 666 42.64 -5.97 10.86
N PRO A 667 43.82 -5.43 10.43
CA PRO A 667 45.01 -6.25 10.26
C PRO A 667 45.39 -7.00 11.55
N GLY A 668 45.78 -8.27 11.39
CA GLY A 668 46.18 -9.16 12.53
C GLY A 668 44.98 -9.71 13.31
N ARG A 669 43.73 -9.33 13.00
CA ARG A 669 42.52 -9.85 13.63
C ARG A 669 41.49 -10.34 12.60
N ALA A 670 41.97 -10.92 11.50
CA ALA A 670 41.13 -11.41 10.41
C ALA A 670 41.75 -12.64 9.77
N ALA A 671 40.88 -13.51 9.25
CA ALA A 671 41.27 -14.72 8.55
C ALA A 671 40.31 -15.00 7.38
N GLU A 672 40.87 -15.58 6.33
CA GLU A 672 40.11 -16.27 5.31
C GLU A 672 39.66 -17.65 5.79
N ILE A 673 38.50 -18.08 5.36
CA ILE A 673 37.95 -19.41 5.64
C ILE A 673 38.15 -20.25 4.38
N LEU A 674 38.93 -21.33 4.49
CA LEU A 674 39.20 -22.24 3.39
C LEU A 674 38.56 -23.61 3.62
N ALA A 675 38.04 -24.19 2.57
CA ALA A 675 37.66 -25.61 2.51
C ALA A 675 38.47 -26.30 1.38
N GLY A 676 39.45 -27.11 1.78
CA GLY A 676 40.47 -27.60 0.82
C GLY A 676 41.33 -26.45 0.28
N SER A 677 41.27 -26.17 -1.02
CA SER A 677 41.96 -25.06 -1.68
C SER A 677 41.08 -23.84 -1.95
N GLU A 678 39.77 -23.92 -1.71
CA GLU A 678 38.83 -22.89 -2.00
C GLU A 678 38.62 -21.95 -0.81
N THR A 679 38.70 -20.64 -1.04
CA THR A 679 38.26 -19.63 -0.07
C THR A 679 36.73 -19.50 -0.14
N ILE A 680 36.04 -19.85 0.93
CA ILE A 680 34.56 -19.87 1.01
C ILE A 680 34.00 -18.67 1.75
N GLY A 681 34.84 -17.87 2.39
CA GLY A 681 34.45 -16.71 3.16
C GLY A 681 35.60 -16.14 3.99
N TRP A 682 35.23 -15.25 4.89
CA TRP A 682 36.16 -14.59 5.83
C TRP A 682 35.53 -14.41 7.23
N VAL A 683 36.38 -14.22 8.23
CA VAL A 683 35.99 -13.88 9.61
C VAL A 683 37.00 -12.90 10.18
N GLY A 684 36.56 -11.85 10.87
CA GLY A 684 37.47 -10.89 11.48
C GLY A 684 36.80 -9.70 12.13
N ASN A 685 37.59 -8.88 12.81
CA ASN A 685 37.17 -7.59 13.31
C ASN A 685 37.00 -6.62 12.13
N ILE A 686 35.90 -5.91 12.09
CA ILE A 686 35.71 -4.81 11.14
C ILE A 686 36.70 -3.70 11.47
N HIS A 687 37.27 -3.06 10.45
CA HIS A 687 38.26 -2.01 10.64
C HIS A 687 37.67 -0.79 11.38
N PRO A 688 38.32 -0.19 12.37
CA PRO A 688 37.78 0.95 13.13
C PRO A 688 37.33 2.12 12.26
N LEU A 689 38.07 2.46 11.19
CA LEU A 689 37.70 3.52 10.24
C LEU A 689 36.39 3.19 9.49
N SER A 690 36.19 1.92 9.14
CA SER A 690 34.94 1.47 8.52
C SER A 690 33.78 1.62 9.52
N LEU A 691 33.99 1.25 10.80
CA LEU A 691 32.95 1.40 11.83
C LEU A 691 32.55 2.86 12.04
N GLN A 692 33.53 3.79 12.06
CA GLN A 692 33.27 5.23 12.17
C GLN A 692 32.36 5.75 11.04
N ASN A 693 32.52 5.24 9.81
CA ASN A 693 31.66 5.61 8.67
C ASN A 693 30.21 5.15 8.82
N PHE A 694 29.92 4.27 9.79
CA PHE A 694 28.60 3.79 10.15
C PHE A 694 28.17 4.24 11.56
N ASP A 695 28.82 5.25 12.15
CA ASP A 695 28.53 5.79 13.48
C ASP A 695 28.65 4.74 14.61
N ILE A 696 29.63 3.82 14.50
CA ILE A 696 29.87 2.76 15.49
C ILE A 696 31.25 2.98 16.13
N GLU A 697 31.23 3.15 17.44
CA GLU A 697 32.46 3.40 18.24
C GLU A 697 32.97 2.14 18.97
N VAL A 698 32.23 1.07 18.97
CA VAL A 698 32.56 -0.21 19.62
C VAL A 698 33.10 -1.25 18.65
N PRO A 699 33.96 -2.17 19.10
CA PRO A 699 34.43 -3.24 18.22
C PRO A 699 33.28 -4.12 17.69
N VAL A 700 33.31 -4.43 16.39
CA VAL A 700 32.40 -5.37 15.71
C VAL A 700 33.23 -6.49 15.12
N ILE A 701 32.88 -7.73 15.43
CA ILE A 701 33.47 -8.90 14.80
C ILE A 701 32.42 -9.46 13.81
N ALA A 702 32.85 -9.81 12.60
CA ALA A 702 31.94 -10.28 11.57
C ALA A 702 32.50 -11.47 10.80
N PHE A 703 31.62 -12.20 10.14
CA PHE A 703 31.97 -13.20 9.13
C PHE A 703 31.00 -13.13 7.96
N GLU A 704 31.46 -13.53 6.76
CA GLU A 704 30.62 -13.70 5.58
C GLU A 704 31.08 -14.97 4.83
N ILE A 705 30.13 -15.86 4.50
CA ILE A 705 30.41 -17.16 3.87
C ILE A 705 29.44 -17.38 2.71
N SER A 706 29.98 -17.86 1.57
CA SER A 706 29.18 -18.21 0.39
C SER A 706 28.27 -19.40 0.67
N VAL A 707 26.96 -19.20 0.54
CA VAL A 707 25.98 -20.28 0.70
C VAL A 707 26.13 -21.33 -0.40
N ALA A 708 26.43 -20.93 -1.63
CA ALA A 708 26.68 -21.87 -2.73
C ALA A 708 27.84 -22.82 -2.43
N SER A 709 28.95 -22.31 -1.87
CA SER A 709 30.08 -23.14 -1.43
C SER A 709 29.69 -24.07 -0.28
N LEU A 710 28.92 -23.58 0.69
CA LEU A 710 28.42 -24.41 1.79
C LEU A 710 27.54 -25.56 1.29
N LEU A 711 26.58 -25.29 0.39
CA LEU A 711 25.69 -26.30 -0.18
C LEU A 711 26.44 -27.35 -0.98
N ARG A 712 27.38 -26.92 -1.80
CA ARG A 712 28.16 -27.81 -2.68
C ARG A 712 29.15 -28.69 -1.89
N LEU A 713 29.78 -28.16 -0.85
CA LEU A 713 30.80 -28.86 -0.09
C LEU A 713 30.24 -29.68 1.09
N SER A 714 28.97 -29.43 1.47
CA SER A 714 28.36 -30.14 2.59
C SER A 714 28.24 -31.65 2.29
N GLN A 715 28.69 -32.49 3.23
CA GLN A 715 28.55 -33.93 3.11
C GLN A 715 27.18 -34.39 3.61
N LYS A 716 26.46 -35.12 2.76
CA LYS A 716 25.06 -35.55 3.03
C LYS A 716 25.02 -36.78 3.93
N ASP A 717 25.92 -37.73 3.72
CA ASP A 717 25.96 -39.00 4.43
C ASP A 717 27.28 -39.15 5.17
N LEU A 718 27.23 -39.56 6.43
CA LEU A 718 28.39 -39.96 7.19
C LEU A 718 28.38 -41.49 7.30
N PRO A 719 29.55 -42.12 7.18
CA PRO A 719 29.67 -43.49 7.63
C PRO A 719 29.39 -43.54 9.15
N ILE A 720 28.73 -44.61 9.57
CA ILE A 720 28.57 -44.91 10.99
C ILE A 720 29.96 -45.19 11.54
N VAL A 721 30.40 -44.38 12.52
CA VAL A 721 31.65 -44.63 13.24
C VAL A 721 31.29 -45.28 14.56
N GLU A 722 31.79 -46.47 14.76
CA GLU A 722 31.62 -47.18 16.03
C GLU A 722 32.35 -46.42 17.16
N PRO A 723 31.75 -46.29 18.33
CA PRO A 723 32.45 -45.76 19.50
C PRO A 723 33.72 -46.54 19.79
N PRO A 724 34.78 -45.89 20.21
CA PRO A 724 36.03 -46.60 20.49
C PRO A 724 35.88 -47.56 21.68
N THR A 725 36.32 -48.77 21.47
CA THR A 725 36.23 -49.83 22.50
C THR A 725 37.38 -49.81 23.48
N TYR A 726 38.54 -49.31 23.06
CA TYR A 726 39.74 -49.26 23.86
C TYR A 726 40.03 -47.86 24.38
N PRO A 727 40.55 -47.73 25.65
CA PRO A 727 40.85 -46.41 26.22
C PRO A 727 42.05 -45.74 25.54
N GLY A 728 42.04 -44.39 25.46
CA GLY A 728 43.18 -43.61 25.01
C GLY A 728 44.09 -43.21 26.14
N ILE A 729 45.35 -42.93 25.84
CA ILE A 729 46.36 -42.35 26.75
C ILE A 729 46.65 -40.93 26.25
N SER A 730 46.50 -39.93 27.13
CA SER A 730 46.79 -38.52 26.79
C SER A 730 48.12 -38.07 27.38
N ILE A 731 48.94 -37.42 26.60
CA ILE A 731 50.22 -36.81 27.03
C ILE A 731 50.22 -35.33 26.65
N ASP A 732 50.59 -34.47 27.56
CA ASP A 732 50.72 -33.04 27.31
C ASP A 732 52.13 -32.70 26.76
N LEU A 733 52.19 -31.83 25.79
CA LEU A 733 53.38 -31.40 25.11
C LEU A 733 53.39 -29.87 24.95
N ALA A 734 54.36 -29.21 25.54
CA ALA A 734 54.58 -27.78 25.39
C ALA A 734 55.75 -27.48 24.46
N ILE A 735 55.54 -26.80 23.37
CA ILE A 735 56.56 -26.46 22.38
C ILE A 735 56.75 -24.97 22.31
N VAL A 736 57.98 -24.50 22.48
CA VAL A 736 58.37 -23.09 22.28
C VAL A 736 58.77 -22.94 20.83
N VAL A 737 58.13 -21.97 20.15
CA VAL A 737 58.35 -21.65 18.75
C VAL A 737 58.38 -20.14 18.53
N ASP A 738 58.85 -19.70 17.37
CA ASP A 738 58.78 -18.30 16.97
C ASP A 738 57.30 -17.85 16.90
N GLU A 739 57.06 -16.54 17.17
CA GLU A 739 55.69 -15.95 17.16
C GLU A 739 55.02 -16.12 15.82
N SER A 740 55.78 -16.18 14.71
CA SER A 740 55.28 -16.38 13.35
C SER A 740 54.66 -17.79 13.10
N VAL A 741 55.03 -18.77 13.92
CA VAL A 741 54.54 -20.14 13.76
C VAL A 741 53.11 -20.22 14.28
N THR A 742 52.17 -20.57 13.42
CA THR A 742 50.75 -20.65 13.79
C THR A 742 50.39 -21.98 14.47
N ALA A 743 49.37 -21.98 15.34
CA ALA A 743 48.86 -23.21 15.94
C ALA A 743 48.46 -24.25 14.88
N GLU A 744 47.86 -23.83 13.78
CA GLU A 744 47.48 -24.71 12.66
C GLU A 744 48.71 -25.42 12.05
N GLN A 745 49.81 -24.70 11.83
CA GLN A 745 51.05 -25.30 11.35
C GLN A 745 51.55 -26.38 12.28
N LEU A 746 51.53 -26.11 13.62
CA LEU A 746 51.95 -27.12 14.61
C LEU A 746 51.00 -28.32 14.62
N VAL A 747 49.69 -28.09 14.63
CA VAL A 747 48.68 -29.21 14.55
C VAL A 747 48.86 -30.05 13.30
N GLN A 748 49.11 -29.42 12.14
CA GLN A 748 49.38 -30.19 10.91
C GLN A 748 50.66 -31.04 11.01
N ARG A 749 51.74 -30.49 11.61
CA ARG A 749 52.98 -31.20 11.85
C ARG A 749 52.81 -32.37 12.85
N LEU A 750 52.07 -32.11 13.93
CA LEU A 750 51.72 -33.11 14.92
C LEU A 750 50.91 -34.27 14.28
N LYS A 751 49.86 -33.94 13.53
CA LYS A 751 49.04 -34.92 12.78
C LYS A 751 49.89 -35.77 11.81
N SER A 752 50.75 -35.10 11.03
CA SER A 752 51.58 -35.82 10.05
C SER A 752 52.67 -36.65 10.70
N ALA A 753 53.11 -36.32 11.90
CA ALA A 753 54.14 -37.07 12.64
C ALA A 753 53.55 -38.19 13.52
N GLY A 754 52.30 -38.01 14.01
CA GLY A 754 51.66 -38.92 14.98
C GLY A 754 51.21 -40.28 14.45
N GLY A 755 51.07 -40.37 13.13
CA GLY A 755 50.65 -41.61 12.51
C GLY A 755 49.22 -42.06 12.89
N LYS A 756 48.96 -43.38 12.82
CA LYS A 756 47.61 -43.89 13.08
C LYS A 756 47.19 -43.94 14.55
N LEU A 757 48.12 -43.88 15.45
CA LEU A 757 47.85 -43.97 16.91
C LEU A 757 47.44 -42.62 17.53
N LEU A 758 47.82 -41.52 16.92
CA LEU A 758 47.42 -40.17 17.41
C LEU A 758 46.00 -39.88 16.93
N CYS A 759 45.02 -39.96 17.81
CA CYS A 759 43.60 -39.77 17.47
C CYS A 759 43.05 -38.41 17.78
N ASP A 760 43.66 -37.66 18.74
CA ASP A 760 43.20 -36.30 19.05
C ASP A 760 44.37 -35.36 19.44
N ILE A 761 44.24 -34.09 19.07
CA ILE A 761 45.21 -33.02 19.35
C ILE A 761 44.44 -31.81 19.83
N ARG A 762 44.62 -31.41 21.08
CA ARG A 762 43.95 -30.28 21.65
C ARG A 762 44.94 -29.22 22.12
N LEU A 763 44.92 -28.02 21.54
CA LEU A 763 45.65 -26.88 22.09
C LEU A 763 44.89 -26.37 23.30
N PHE A 764 45.57 -26.24 24.48
CA PHE A 764 44.89 -25.76 25.70
C PHE A 764 45.55 -24.55 26.33
N ASP A 765 46.81 -24.20 25.94
CA ASP A 765 47.48 -22.99 26.43
C ASP A 765 48.40 -22.39 25.38
N VAL A 766 48.46 -21.02 25.33
CA VAL A 766 49.40 -20.23 24.54
C VAL A 766 50.04 -19.20 25.45
N TYR A 767 51.26 -19.48 25.90
CA TYR A 767 51.97 -18.66 26.87
C TYR A 767 53.02 -17.80 26.19
N ARG A 768 53.02 -16.52 26.53
CA ARG A 768 53.94 -15.48 26.04
C ARG A 768 54.57 -14.76 27.23
N ASP A 769 55.84 -14.92 27.45
CA ASP A 769 56.63 -14.23 28.46
C ASP A 769 58.07 -14.14 27.98
N PRO A 770 58.53 -12.94 27.55
CA PRO A 770 59.88 -12.78 27.00
C PRO A 770 60.99 -13.26 27.93
N LEU A 771 60.74 -13.23 29.22
CA LEU A 771 61.76 -13.66 30.23
C LEU A 771 61.83 -15.18 30.37
N ARG A 772 60.75 -15.88 30.07
CA ARG A 772 60.66 -17.33 30.29
C ARG A 772 60.71 -18.15 29.02
N VAL A 773 60.19 -17.60 27.87
CA VAL A 773 60.17 -18.31 26.60
C VAL A 773 61.07 -17.68 25.51
N GLY A 774 61.60 -16.49 25.80
CA GLY A 774 62.46 -15.74 24.88
C GLY A 774 61.70 -14.65 24.12
N GLU A 775 62.41 -13.58 23.73
CA GLU A 775 61.84 -12.51 22.92
C GLU A 775 61.45 -12.98 21.51
N GLY A 776 60.25 -12.62 21.03
CA GLY A 776 59.72 -13.08 19.76
C GLY A 776 59.28 -14.54 19.69
N LYS A 777 59.21 -15.23 20.85
CA LYS A 777 58.78 -16.64 20.96
C LYS A 777 57.51 -16.79 21.78
N LYS A 778 56.78 -17.89 21.55
CA LYS A 778 55.63 -18.33 22.36
C LYS A 778 55.72 -19.82 22.64
N SER A 779 55.18 -20.25 23.77
CA SER A 779 54.96 -21.63 24.12
C SER A 779 53.52 -22.02 23.85
N MET A 780 53.33 -23.07 23.07
CA MET A 780 52.00 -23.67 22.79
C MET A 780 51.92 -25.06 23.42
N ALA A 781 50.91 -25.27 24.28
CA ALA A 781 50.73 -26.53 24.98
C ALA A 781 49.56 -27.33 24.37
N PHE A 782 49.87 -28.54 23.98
CA PHE A 782 48.93 -29.46 23.37
C PHE A 782 48.72 -30.68 24.24
N SER A 783 47.48 -31.17 24.36
CA SER A 783 47.17 -32.50 24.85
C SER A 783 46.99 -33.43 23.67
N LEU A 784 47.77 -34.50 23.64
CA LEU A 784 47.85 -35.46 22.53
C LEU A 784 47.32 -36.78 23.01
N THR A 785 46.21 -37.27 22.41
CA THR A 785 45.58 -38.56 22.79
C THR A 785 45.96 -39.64 21.79
N TYR A 786 46.51 -40.72 22.31
CA TYR A 786 46.91 -41.90 21.55
C TYR A 786 45.97 -43.07 21.84
N ARG A 787 45.54 -43.75 20.82
CA ARG A 787 44.63 -44.91 20.91
C ARG A 787 44.83 -45.84 19.69
N ALA A 788 44.68 -47.12 19.93
CA ALA A 788 44.56 -48.12 18.87
C ALA A 788 43.09 -48.62 18.80
N ASP A 789 42.65 -49.01 17.62
CA ASP A 789 41.27 -49.48 17.39
C ASP A 789 41.13 -50.98 17.71
N ASP A 790 42.24 -51.71 17.83
CA ASP A 790 42.29 -53.17 17.97
C ASP A 790 42.76 -53.65 19.34
N ARG A 791 43.32 -52.78 20.20
CA ARG A 791 43.84 -53.13 21.50
C ARG A 791 44.08 -51.93 22.43
N THR A 792 44.24 -52.19 23.69
CA THR A 792 44.75 -51.22 24.68
C THR A 792 46.24 -51.01 24.45
N LEU A 793 46.68 -49.71 24.35
CA LEU A 793 48.09 -49.37 24.24
C LEU A 793 48.81 -49.44 25.58
N THR A 794 50.09 -49.88 25.56
CA THR A 794 50.95 -49.78 26.75
C THR A 794 51.61 -48.40 26.87
N SER A 795 51.99 -47.99 28.06
CA SER A 795 52.70 -46.73 28.28
C SER A 795 53.99 -46.66 27.46
N GLU A 796 54.74 -47.76 27.34
CA GLU A 796 56.01 -47.85 26.57
C GLU A 796 55.80 -47.65 25.04
N GLU A 797 54.69 -48.20 24.49
CA GLU A 797 54.35 -48.00 23.07
C GLU A 797 54.02 -46.51 22.78
N VAL A 798 53.27 -45.90 23.68
CA VAL A 798 52.87 -44.49 23.55
C VAL A 798 54.10 -43.60 23.72
N GLU A 799 54.92 -43.80 24.72
CA GLU A 799 56.13 -43.02 24.98
C GLU A 799 57.10 -43.05 23.79
N LYS A 800 57.33 -44.26 23.23
CA LYS A 800 58.15 -44.43 22.02
C LYS A 800 57.61 -43.70 20.83
N THR A 801 56.28 -43.71 20.65
CA THR A 801 55.60 -43.02 19.52
C THR A 801 55.64 -41.51 19.75
N HIS A 802 55.37 -41.05 20.98
CA HIS A 802 55.41 -39.65 21.37
C HIS A 802 56.82 -39.06 21.18
N THR A 803 57.90 -39.75 21.65
CA THR A 803 59.26 -39.27 21.47
C THR A 803 59.61 -39.04 20.02
N LYS A 804 59.28 -40.01 19.17
CA LYS A 804 59.52 -39.89 17.69
C LYS A 804 58.73 -38.74 17.07
N LEU A 805 57.50 -38.56 17.50
CA LEU A 805 56.63 -37.46 17.06
C LEU A 805 57.27 -36.13 17.44
N VAL A 806 57.64 -35.96 18.69
CA VAL A 806 58.29 -34.74 19.24
C VAL A 806 59.56 -34.42 18.44
N GLU A 807 60.50 -35.38 18.30
CA GLU A 807 61.74 -35.15 17.55
C GLU A 807 61.45 -34.66 16.11
N LYS A 808 60.44 -35.25 15.41
CA LYS A 808 60.11 -34.89 14.06
C LYS A 808 59.46 -33.50 13.97
N VAL A 809 58.62 -33.14 14.91
CA VAL A 809 57.97 -31.80 14.98
C VAL A 809 59.01 -30.76 15.29
N LEU A 810 59.89 -30.95 16.27
CA LEU A 810 60.92 -29.96 16.65
C LEU A 810 61.87 -29.71 15.51
N ARG A 811 62.32 -30.75 14.81
CA ARG A 811 63.13 -30.57 13.58
C ARG A 811 62.47 -29.78 12.47
N SER A 812 61.17 -29.98 12.31
CA SER A 812 60.43 -29.32 11.20
C SER A 812 60.00 -27.87 11.53
N THR A 813 59.96 -27.49 12.79
CA THR A 813 59.49 -26.17 13.25
C THR A 813 60.58 -25.29 13.87
N GLY A 814 61.78 -25.86 14.10
CA GLY A 814 62.83 -25.17 14.87
C GLY A 814 62.48 -24.93 16.32
N GLY A 815 61.41 -25.61 16.83
CA GLY A 815 60.94 -25.44 18.19
C GLY A 815 61.77 -26.16 19.24
N GLU A 816 61.53 -25.80 20.50
CA GLU A 816 62.17 -26.40 21.67
C GLU A 816 61.10 -26.90 22.68
N ILE A 817 61.35 -27.97 23.41
CA ILE A 817 60.43 -28.43 24.47
C ILE A 817 60.56 -27.40 25.64
N ARG A 818 59.47 -26.98 26.15
CA ARG A 818 59.45 -26.22 27.41
C ARG A 818 59.57 -27.22 28.56
N GLY A 819 60.74 -27.20 29.24
CA GLY A 819 61.01 -28.00 30.41
C GLY A 819 60.18 -27.56 31.65
#